data_d4607db085a2ba70c37e480188381b8d
#
_entry.id   d4607db085a2ba70c37e480188381b8d
#
_cell.length_a   1.000
_cell.length_b   1.000
_cell.length_c   1.000
_cell.angle_alpha   90.00
_cell.angle_beta   90.00
_cell.angle_gamma   90.00
#
_symmetry.space_group_name_H-M   'P 1'
#
loop_
_entity.id
_entity.type
_entity.pdbx_description
1 polymer ?
#
loop_
_entity_poly.entity_id
_entity_poly.type
_entity_poly.pdbx_seq_one_letter_code
_entity_poly.pdbx_strand_id
1 'polypeptide(L)'
;MGLVRSMINLSYFLVFLSSFCLEFGHSTDTITALNFIKDSETIVSNGGRFLLGFFSPPNSTYRYVGIWYAGDSTTRAIWVANRNKPLKTTSGILTISEDGNLAVLDGEKTILWSSYVTSSASNMSARLLDTGNLVLQENTTGLFTWESFQHPSDSWFADMKLGTNATTGKNVRLTSWKSPSDPAVGTFSFGTYSFNLPEMYIWNGSSPYFRSGPWNGMIFIGSPTKKARYAHKVLPEQDKDGSSYFAFDFSNGSAQGHVVLNAEGNLLETSFNGTDWVDTFIALMSECDVYGKCGEFGNCNPKNKPICSCLEGFEPKNIEEWSREDWTSGCVRRTPLQCMRINTGGQEGKKDGFSKVKMMQTPSLANWSSVYLVEDECRYGCLEDCSCLGYAYVTGIGCMVWTRDLIDLRKVPGGGVDLYVRLAYSDLDKKEEVKVIVIVTVIIGIVFMAVCTLFLCRWRAKRKEGRHQGFQCEENLVDNMNQDKLQELPIFSLEELASATNNFHPSNKLGQGGFGPVYKGKLLHGQEIAVKRLARNSGQGLEEFKNEVIVISKLQHRNLVRLFGGCVEGEEKLLVYEYMPNKSLDTFLFGFLEAMKTKPILKGLLEHMATCLLNMQWRGDFQKNQMFLALECCC
;
A
#
# COMPACT_ATOMS: atom_id res chain seq x y z
N MET A 1 -57.59 -54.65 10.10
CA MET A 1 -58.11 -53.50 9.32
C MET A 1 -57.49 -52.16 9.70
N GLY A 2 -56.96 -51.92 10.92
CA GLY A 2 -56.36 -50.65 11.32
C GLY A 2 -55.02 -50.33 10.65
N LEU A 3 -54.11 -51.27 10.46
CA LEU A 3 -52.79 -51.10 9.88
C LEU A 3 -52.81 -50.71 8.38
N VAL A 4 -53.74 -51.28 7.60
CA VAL A 4 -53.85 -50.93 6.17
C VAL A 4 -54.37 -49.48 5.97
N ARG A 5 -55.26 -49.01 6.83
CA ARG A 5 -55.80 -47.67 6.78
C ARG A 5 -54.73 -46.60 7.17
N SER A 6 -53.85 -46.96 8.10
CA SER A 6 -52.71 -46.09 8.49
C SER A 6 -51.66 -45.99 7.39
N MET A 7 -51.36 -47.05 6.67
CA MET A 7 -50.42 -47.07 5.54
C MET A 7 -50.96 -46.31 4.32
N ILE A 8 -52.24 -46.35 4.07
CA ILE A 8 -52.89 -45.58 3.00
C ILE A 8 -52.85 -44.08 3.31
N ASN A 9 -53.14 -43.70 4.55
CA ASN A 9 -53.03 -42.27 4.96
C ASN A 9 -51.60 -41.77 4.92
N LEU A 10 -50.60 -42.56 5.28
CA LEU A 10 -49.19 -42.21 5.18
C LEU A 10 -48.75 -42.07 3.71
N SER A 11 -49.24 -42.92 2.82
CA SER A 11 -48.96 -42.83 1.38
C SER A 11 -49.56 -41.57 0.75
N TYR A 12 -50.78 -41.19 1.11
CA TYR A 12 -51.41 -39.95 0.66
C TYR A 12 -50.67 -38.72 1.22
N PHE A 13 -50.21 -38.77 2.47
CA PHE A 13 -49.42 -37.68 3.08
C PHE A 13 -48.07 -37.55 2.40
N LEU A 14 -47.38 -38.63 2.06
CA LEU A 14 -46.13 -38.61 1.32
C LEU A 14 -46.29 -38.13 -0.13
N VAL A 15 -47.38 -38.52 -0.81
CA VAL A 15 -47.71 -38.01 -2.16
C VAL A 15 -48.08 -36.51 -2.09
N PHE A 16 -48.80 -36.07 -1.04
CA PHE A 16 -49.09 -34.65 -0.84
C PHE A 16 -47.84 -33.86 -0.51
N LEU A 17 -46.94 -34.38 0.34
CA LEU A 17 -45.63 -33.77 0.60
C LEU A 17 -44.75 -33.77 -0.66
N SER A 18 -44.75 -34.82 -1.48
CA SER A 18 -44.01 -34.85 -2.74
C SER A 18 -44.56 -33.88 -3.78
N SER A 19 -45.89 -33.67 -3.80
CA SER A 19 -46.50 -32.60 -4.63
C SER A 19 -46.16 -31.19 -4.15
N PHE A 20 -46.01 -31.00 -2.84
CA PHE A 20 -45.55 -29.70 -2.28
C PHE A 20 -44.04 -29.47 -2.47
N CYS A 21 -43.24 -30.52 -2.57
CA CYS A 21 -41.82 -30.45 -2.89
C CYS A 21 -41.50 -30.22 -4.39
N LEU A 22 -42.51 -30.33 -5.28
CA LEU A 22 -42.32 -30.11 -6.72
C LEU A 22 -42.63 -28.68 -7.18
N GLU A 23 -43.07 -27.78 -6.31
CA GLU A 23 -43.07 -26.35 -6.55
C GLU A 23 -41.82 -25.68 -5.97
N PHE A 24 -40.63 -26.24 -6.17
CA PHE A 24 -39.45 -25.42 -6.30
C PHE A 24 -39.60 -24.69 -7.65
N GLY A 25 -40.16 -23.49 -7.58
CA GLY A 25 -40.18 -22.60 -8.72
C GLY A 25 -38.77 -22.52 -9.28
N HIS A 26 -38.54 -23.02 -10.49
CA HIS A 26 -37.33 -22.70 -11.23
C HIS A 26 -37.29 -21.21 -11.34
N SER A 27 -36.47 -20.58 -10.50
CA SER A 27 -36.11 -19.20 -10.65
C SER A 27 -35.51 -19.08 -12.05
N THR A 28 -36.25 -18.46 -12.98
CA THR A 28 -35.79 -18.31 -14.34
C THR A 28 -34.71 -17.26 -14.35
N ASP A 29 -33.53 -17.59 -14.86
CA ASP A 29 -32.41 -16.65 -15.09
C ASP A 29 -32.53 -15.92 -16.44
N THR A 30 -33.64 -16.15 -17.15
CA THR A 30 -33.81 -15.81 -18.58
C THR A 30 -35.07 -14.99 -18.82
N ILE A 31 -34.92 -13.94 -19.64
CA ILE A 31 -35.98 -13.05 -20.14
C ILE A 31 -36.20 -13.36 -21.62
N THR A 32 -37.45 -13.44 -22.01
CA THR A 32 -37.90 -13.58 -23.41
C THR A 32 -39.02 -12.57 -23.71
N ALA A 33 -39.47 -12.48 -24.93
CA ALA A 33 -40.64 -11.67 -25.28
C ALA A 33 -41.93 -12.10 -24.54
N LEU A 34 -42.04 -13.41 -24.19
CA LEU A 34 -43.19 -13.98 -23.47
C LEU A 34 -42.98 -14.01 -21.94
N ASN A 35 -41.74 -14.16 -21.51
CA ASN A 35 -41.36 -14.15 -20.09
C ASN A 35 -40.58 -12.87 -19.79
N PHE A 36 -41.28 -11.81 -19.45
CA PHE A 36 -40.74 -10.49 -19.14
C PHE A 36 -40.82 -10.23 -17.62
N ILE A 37 -40.05 -9.26 -17.14
CA ILE A 37 -40.02 -8.85 -15.72
C ILE A 37 -40.85 -7.58 -15.54
N LYS A 38 -41.83 -7.60 -14.65
CA LYS A 38 -42.54 -6.41 -14.17
C LYS A 38 -41.85 -5.80 -12.97
N ASP A 39 -42.16 -4.54 -12.70
CA ASP A 39 -41.76 -3.92 -11.42
C ASP A 39 -42.35 -4.76 -10.27
N SER A 40 -41.54 -5.05 -9.23
CA SER A 40 -41.76 -6.00 -8.15
C SER A 40 -41.32 -7.45 -8.42
N GLU A 41 -41.02 -7.83 -9.65
CA GLU A 41 -40.47 -9.15 -9.99
C GLU A 41 -38.94 -9.06 -10.15
N THR A 42 -38.26 -10.16 -9.84
CA THR A 42 -36.81 -10.29 -10.02
C THR A 42 -36.48 -11.66 -10.61
N ILE A 43 -35.43 -11.73 -11.42
CA ILE A 43 -34.80 -13.00 -11.79
C ILE A 43 -33.49 -13.14 -11.01
N VAL A 44 -33.07 -14.40 -10.84
CA VAL A 44 -31.87 -14.76 -10.08
C VAL A 44 -30.94 -15.52 -10.99
N SER A 45 -29.65 -15.24 -10.96
CA SER A 45 -28.65 -16.03 -11.67
C SER A 45 -28.70 -17.50 -11.21
N ASN A 46 -28.30 -18.43 -12.08
CA ASN A 46 -28.43 -19.88 -11.83
C ASN A 46 -27.79 -20.33 -10.50
N GLY A 47 -26.64 -19.79 -10.16
CA GLY A 47 -25.93 -20.02 -8.88
C GLY A 47 -26.44 -19.19 -7.70
N GLY A 48 -27.52 -18.42 -7.83
CA GLY A 48 -28.14 -17.67 -6.75
C GLY A 48 -27.35 -16.44 -6.27
N ARG A 49 -26.36 -15.97 -7.04
CA ARG A 49 -25.44 -14.89 -6.60
C ARG A 49 -25.93 -13.48 -6.92
N PHE A 50 -26.64 -13.31 -8.02
CA PHE A 50 -27.08 -12.00 -8.51
C PHE A 50 -28.58 -11.97 -8.76
N LEU A 51 -29.15 -10.79 -8.55
CA LEU A 51 -30.55 -10.46 -8.82
C LEU A 51 -30.61 -9.38 -9.90
N LEU A 52 -31.56 -9.50 -10.81
CA LEU A 52 -31.90 -8.46 -11.80
C LEU A 52 -33.38 -8.10 -11.64
N GLY A 53 -33.68 -6.84 -11.55
CA GLY A 53 -35.06 -6.34 -11.41
C GLY A 53 -35.13 -4.83 -11.27
N PHE A 54 -36.28 -4.35 -10.79
CA PHE A 54 -36.50 -2.93 -10.55
C PHE A 54 -36.13 -2.54 -9.12
N PHE A 55 -35.43 -1.42 -8.96
CA PHE A 55 -35.05 -0.89 -7.66
C PHE A 55 -35.19 0.62 -7.62
N SER A 56 -35.19 1.19 -6.42
CA SER A 56 -35.03 2.63 -6.19
C SER A 56 -33.76 2.87 -5.39
N PRO A 57 -32.92 3.84 -5.79
CA PRO A 57 -31.80 4.27 -4.97
C PRO A 57 -32.27 4.81 -3.61
N PRO A 58 -31.40 4.85 -2.59
CA PRO A 58 -31.71 5.45 -1.29
C PRO A 58 -32.23 6.88 -1.45
N ASN A 59 -33.30 7.21 -0.73
CA ASN A 59 -33.95 8.54 -0.76
C ASN A 59 -34.48 8.97 -2.14
N SER A 60 -34.76 8.03 -3.05
CA SER A 60 -35.34 8.29 -4.36
C SER A 60 -36.64 7.51 -4.54
N THR A 61 -37.62 8.13 -5.21
CA THR A 61 -38.87 7.48 -5.63
C THR A 61 -38.80 6.99 -7.08
N TYR A 62 -37.76 7.36 -7.80
CA TYR A 62 -37.56 6.91 -9.17
C TYR A 62 -37.17 5.44 -9.23
N ARG A 63 -37.64 4.76 -10.28
CA ARG A 63 -37.38 3.34 -10.49
C ARG A 63 -36.41 3.12 -11.63
N TYR A 64 -35.49 2.18 -11.41
CA TYR A 64 -34.46 1.79 -12.36
C TYR A 64 -34.40 0.27 -12.46
N VAL A 65 -34.00 -0.23 -13.61
CA VAL A 65 -33.63 -1.64 -13.77
C VAL A 65 -32.14 -1.80 -13.49
N GLY A 66 -31.80 -2.73 -12.60
CA GLY A 66 -30.41 -2.93 -12.20
C GLY A 66 -30.12 -4.36 -11.77
N ILE A 67 -28.84 -4.64 -11.57
CA ILE A 67 -28.29 -5.89 -11.04
C ILE A 67 -27.68 -5.59 -9.68
N TRP A 68 -27.88 -6.47 -8.70
CA TRP A 68 -27.26 -6.40 -7.38
C TRP A 68 -26.96 -7.79 -6.83
N TYR A 69 -26.17 -7.90 -5.76
CA TYR A 69 -25.90 -9.17 -5.12
C TYR A 69 -27.11 -9.71 -4.38
N ALA A 70 -27.38 -11.02 -4.53
CA ALA A 70 -28.38 -11.72 -3.74
C ALA A 70 -27.95 -11.72 -2.25
N GLY A 71 -28.89 -11.39 -1.36
CA GLY A 71 -28.62 -11.28 0.08
C GLY A 71 -28.09 -9.90 0.53
N ASP A 72 -27.84 -8.96 -0.38
CA ASP A 72 -27.54 -7.58 -0.03
C ASP A 72 -28.84 -6.84 0.33
N SER A 73 -29.03 -6.59 1.62
CA SER A 73 -30.21 -5.86 2.15
C SER A 73 -30.23 -4.39 1.71
N THR A 74 -29.10 -3.84 1.27
CA THR A 74 -29.00 -2.44 0.84
C THR A 74 -29.44 -2.24 -0.60
N THR A 75 -29.65 -3.33 -1.36
CA THR A 75 -29.97 -3.35 -2.81
C THR A 75 -29.08 -2.39 -3.62
N ARG A 76 -27.78 -2.33 -3.28
CA ARG A 76 -26.83 -1.51 -4.01
C ARG A 76 -26.64 -2.07 -5.40
N ALA A 77 -27.21 -1.37 -6.38
CA ALA A 77 -27.09 -1.79 -7.77
C ALA A 77 -25.66 -1.64 -8.27
N ILE A 78 -25.15 -2.71 -8.87
CA ILE A 78 -23.81 -2.82 -9.45
C ILE A 78 -23.80 -2.53 -10.95
N TRP A 79 -24.97 -2.58 -11.59
CA TRP A 79 -25.22 -2.19 -12.96
C TRP A 79 -26.63 -1.64 -13.08
N VAL A 80 -26.82 -0.62 -13.92
CA VAL A 80 -28.12 0.04 -14.13
C VAL A 80 -28.36 0.29 -15.61
N ALA A 81 -29.49 -0.14 -16.14
CA ALA A 81 -29.86 0.01 -17.55
C ALA A 81 -30.26 1.47 -17.86
N ASN A 82 -31.35 1.92 -17.30
CA ASN A 82 -32.02 3.19 -17.65
C ASN A 82 -31.53 4.38 -16.81
N ARG A 83 -30.22 4.49 -16.59
CA ARG A 83 -29.58 5.50 -15.70
C ARG A 83 -30.08 6.92 -15.93
N ASN A 84 -30.15 7.35 -17.20
CA ASN A 84 -30.50 8.74 -17.57
C ASN A 84 -32.01 8.96 -17.79
N LYS A 85 -32.82 7.90 -17.78
CA LYS A 85 -34.26 7.96 -17.99
C LYS A 85 -34.99 7.09 -16.95
N PRO A 86 -35.17 7.58 -15.71
CA PRO A 86 -35.86 6.84 -14.67
C PRO A 86 -37.34 6.68 -14.98
N LEU A 87 -37.93 5.60 -14.48
CA LEU A 87 -39.37 5.44 -14.38
C LEU A 87 -39.90 6.27 -13.21
N LYS A 88 -41.06 6.88 -13.40
CA LYS A 88 -41.74 7.67 -12.36
C LYS A 88 -42.80 6.88 -11.59
N THR A 89 -43.14 5.69 -12.11
CA THR A 89 -44.19 4.81 -11.60
C THR A 89 -43.66 3.38 -11.50
N THR A 90 -44.42 2.51 -10.82
CA THR A 90 -44.13 1.08 -10.68
C THR A 90 -44.72 0.22 -11.82
N SER A 91 -45.04 0.83 -12.96
CA SER A 91 -45.61 0.14 -14.15
C SER A 91 -44.57 -0.27 -15.18
N GLY A 92 -43.29 -0.28 -14.81
CA GLY A 92 -42.18 -0.64 -15.69
C GLY A 92 -42.15 -2.11 -16.09
N ILE A 93 -41.65 -2.38 -17.29
CA ILE A 93 -41.45 -3.72 -17.84
C ILE A 93 -40.05 -3.81 -18.45
N LEU A 94 -39.33 -4.90 -18.13
CA LEU A 94 -38.08 -5.29 -18.81
C LEU A 94 -38.39 -6.50 -19.68
N THR A 95 -38.20 -6.40 -21.00
CA THR A 95 -38.60 -7.40 -21.98
C THR A 95 -37.67 -7.42 -23.20
N ILE A 96 -37.80 -8.44 -24.04
CA ILE A 96 -37.29 -8.43 -25.41
C ILE A 96 -38.33 -7.77 -26.32
N SER A 97 -37.97 -6.69 -26.96
CA SER A 97 -38.81 -5.94 -27.93
C SER A 97 -38.91 -6.65 -29.29
N GLU A 98 -39.82 -6.23 -30.13
CA GLU A 98 -40.07 -6.82 -31.46
C GLU A 98 -38.85 -6.80 -32.39
N ASP A 99 -37.97 -5.83 -32.22
CA ASP A 99 -36.69 -5.71 -32.93
C ASP A 99 -35.56 -6.58 -32.36
N GLY A 100 -35.86 -7.45 -31.37
CA GLY A 100 -34.92 -8.36 -30.76
C GLY A 100 -34.03 -7.73 -29.68
N ASN A 101 -34.25 -6.47 -29.31
CA ASN A 101 -33.48 -5.79 -28.28
C ASN A 101 -34.03 -6.04 -26.87
N LEU A 102 -33.14 -6.10 -25.88
CA LEU A 102 -33.54 -5.98 -24.47
C LEU A 102 -33.94 -4.54 -24.20
N ALA A 103 -35.17 -4.31 -23.71
CA ALA A 103 -35.71 -2.97 -23.52
C ALA A 103 -36.39 -2.78 -22.18
N VAL A 104 -36.27 -1.59 -21.62
CA VAL A 104 -37.04 -1.09 -20.46
C VAL A 104 -38.15 -0.19 -20.99
N LEU A 105 -39.39 -0.59 -20.69
CA LEU A 105 -40.60 0.14 -21.09
C LEU A 105 -41.28 0.75 -19.88
N ASP A 106 -41.95 1.89 -20.05
CA ASP A 106 -42.88 2.43 -19.05
C ASP A 106 -44.31 1.84 -19.20
N GLY A 107 -45.25 2.31 -18.38
CA GLY A 107 -46.64 1.87 -18.40
C GLY A 107 -47.39 2.21 -19.69
N GLU A 108 -46.88 3.14 -20.49
CA GLU A 108 -47.42 3.53 -21.81
C GLU A 108 -46.71 2.82 -22.96
N LYS A 109 -45.82 1.83 -22.63
CA LYS A 109 -44.97 1.10 -23.58
C LYS A 109 -43.93 1.97 -24.30
N THR A 110 -43.59 3.13 -23.75
CA THR A 110 -42.51 3.96 -24.27
C THR A 110 -41.16 3.35 -23.90
N ILE A 111 -40.23 3.25 -24.88
CA ILE A 111 -38.86 2.72 -24.63
C ILE A 111 -38.05 3.78 -23.89
N LEU A 112 -37.70 3.49 -22.64
CA LEU A 112 -36.82 4.33 -21.85
C LEU A 112 -35.36 3.97 -22.07
N TRP A 113 -35.05 2.70 -22.29
CA TRP A 113 -33.73 2.18 -22.56
C TRP A 113 -33.81 0.94 -23.47
N SER A 114 -32.77 0.71 -24.27
CA SER A 114 -32.62 -0.46 -25.14
C SER A 114 -31.14 -0.87 -25.24
N SER A 115 -30.88 -2.14 -25.56
CA SER A 115 -29.54 -2.64 -25.86
C SER A 115 -28.95 -2.12 -27.17
N TYR A 116 -29.77 -1.58 -28.05
CA TYR A 116 -29.40 -1.01 -29.35
C TYR A 116 -28.56 -1.92 -30.25
N VAL A 117 -28.90 -3.21 -30.29
CA VAL A 117 -28.26 -4.17 -31.19
C VAL A 117 -28.91 -4.04 -32.56
N THR A 118 -28.11 -3.99 -33.61
CA THR A 118 -28.59 -3.87 -35.01
C THR A 118 -28.88 -5.22 -35.66
N SER A 119 -28.88 -6.32 -34.87
CA SER A 119 -29.17 -7.66 -35.36
C SER A 119 -30.67 -7.84 -35.62
N SER A 120 -31.03 -8.36 -36.78
CA SER A 120 -32.41 -8.70 -37.12
C SER A 120 -32.85 -10.10 -36.68
N ALA A 121 -32.20 -10.69 -35.69
CA ALA A 121 -32.53 -12.02 -35.18
C ALA A 121 -33.87 -12.00 -34.43
N SER A 122 -34.83 -12.81 -34.87
CA SER A 122 -36.19 -12.85 -34.32
C SER A 122 -36.35 -13.72 -33.06
N ASN A 123 -35.31 -14.51 -32.69
CA ASN A 123 -35.36 -15.42 -31.56
C ASN A 123 -34.26 -15.09 -30.54
N MET A 124 -34.50 -14.04 -29.78
CA MET A 124 -33.56 -13.52 -28.77
C MET A 124 -34.02 -13.83 -27.36
N SER A 125 -33.07 -14.03 -26.45
CA SER A 125 -33.30 -14.06 -25.01
C SER A 125 -32.19 -13.33 -24.25
N ALA A 126 -32.52 -12.75 -23.10
CA ALA A 126 -31.52 -12.18 -22.21
C ALA A 126 -31.36 -13.06 -20.98
N ARG A 127 -30.13 -13.30 -20.55
CA ARG A 127 -29.79 -14.19 -19.43
C ARG A 127 -28.83 -13.51 -18.44
N LEU A 128 -29.14 -13.66 -17.15
CA LEU A 128 -28.26 -13.23 -16.07
C LEU A 128 -27.30 -14.35 -15.68
N LEU A 129 -26.01 -14.18 -15.96
CA LEU A 129 -24.97 -15.16 -15.64
C LEU A 129 -24.53 -15.07 -14.17
N ASP A 130 -23.89 -16.14 -13.67
CA ASP A 130 -23.33 -16.22 -12.31
C ASP A 130 -22.11 -15.31 -12.08
N THR A 131 -21.58 -14.72 -13.14
CA THR A 131 -20.57 -13.63 -13.10
C THR A 131 -21.16 -12.26 -12.81
N GLY A 132 -22.51 -12.12 -12.86
CA GLY A 132 -23.21 -10.83 -12.83
C GLY A 132 -23.34 -10.16 -14.20
N ASN A 133 -22.86 -10.80 -15.28
CA ASN A 133 -23.01 -10.31 -16.64
C ASN A 133 -24.43 -10.62 -17.16
N LEU A 134 -25.15 -9.61 -17.59
CA LEU A 134 -26.41 -9.78 -18.32
C LEU A 134 -26.09 -9.82 -19.80
N VAL A 135 -26.44 -10.92 -20.46
CA VAL A 135 -26.16 -11.15 -21.87
C VAL A 135 -27.44 -11.24 -22.68
N LEU A 136 -27.43 -10.68 -23.88
CA LEU A 136 -28.45 -10.86 -24.90
C LEU A 136 -27.91 -11.85 -25.93
N GLN A 137 -28.59 -12.98 -26.10
CA GLN A 137 -28.14 -14.07 -26.96
C GLN A 137 -29.19 -14.44 -28.02
N GLU A 138 -28.71 -14.87 -29.17
CA GLU A 138 -29.52 -15.51 -30.18
C GLU A 138 -29.72 -16.99 -29.81
N ASN A 139 -30.96 -17.41 -29.64
CA ASN A 139 -31.28 -18.76 -29.15
C ASN A 139 -30.89 -19.88 -30.14
N THR A 140 -30.77 -19.56 -31.44
CA THR A 140 -30.41 -20.53 -32.48
C THR A 140 -28.93 -20.86 -32.51
N THR A 141 -28.08 -19.85 -32.33
CA THR A 141 -26.62 -19.97 -32.41
C THR A 141 -25.95 -19.99 -31.05
N GLY A 142 -26.62 -19.46 -30.02
CA GLY A 142 -26.05 -19.23 -28.70
C GLY A 142 -25.06 -18.04 -28.66
N LEU A 143 -24.97 -17.28 -29.73
CA LEU A 143 -24.04 -16.15 -29.83
C LEU A 143 -24.52 -14.96 -28.96
N PHE A 144 -23.64 -14.39 -28.16
CA PHE A 144 -23.91 -13.17 -27.43
C PHE A 144 -23.79 -11.97 -28.37
N THR A 145 -24.88 -11.23 -28.50
CA THR A 145 -24.97 -10.03 -29.35
C THR A 145 -24.78 -8.74 -28.54
N TRP A 146 -25.02 -8.79 -27.23
CA TRP A 146 -24.81 -7.70 -26.29
C TRP A 146 -24.53 -8.23 -24.89
N GLU A 147 -23.72 -7.49 -24.13
CA GLU A 147 -23.30 -7.83 -22.78
C GLU A 147 -23.23 -6.60 -21.88
N SER A 148 -23.77 -6.67 -20.67
CA SER A 148 -23.70 -5.58 -19.70
C SER A 148 -22.25 -5.21 -19.32
N PHE A 149 -21.33 -6.16 -19.34
CA PHE A 149 -19.90 -5.95 -19.07
C PHE A 149 -19.19 -5.07 -20.11
N GLN A 150 -19.75 -4.98 -21.34
CA GLN A 150 -19.29 -4.04 -22.37
C GLN A 150 -19.91 -2.63 -22.22
N HIS A 151 -20.87 -2.49 -21.29
CA HIS A 151 -21.59 -1.26 -21.00
C HIS A 151 -21.70 -1.04 -19.48
N PRO A 152 -20.56 -0.97 -18.76
CA PRO A 152 -20.57 -0.89 -17.30
C PRO A 152 -21.18 0.39 -16.78
N SER A 153 -21.67 0.33 -15.55
CA SER A 153 -22.03 1.50 -14.75
C SER A 153 -20.79 2.02 -14.00
N ASP A 154 -20.84 2.02 -12.69
CA ASP A 154 -19.79 2.50 -11.78
C ASP A 154 -18.98 1.37 -11.17
N SER A 155 -19.32 0.11 -11.43
CA SER A 155 -18.74 -1.06 -10.78
C SER A 155 -17.96 -1.94 -11.76
N TRP A 156 -16.79 -2.42 -11.30
CA TRP A 156 -15.91 -3.34 -12.03
C TRP A 156 -15.85 -4.67 -11.29
N PHE A 157 -16.16 -5.75 -12.02
CA PHE A 157 -16.22 -7.12 -11.50
C PHE A 157 -15.06 -7.97 -12.00
N ALA A 158 -14.86 -9.12 -11.34
CA ALA A 158 -14.06 -10.19 -11.91
C ALA A 158 -14.59 -10.55 -13.31
N ASP A 159 -13.69 -10.90 -14.21
CA ASP A 159 -13.95 -11.21 -15.64
C ASP A 159 -14.40 -10.01 -16.51
N MET A 160 -14.70 -8.85 -15.93
CA MET A 160 -15.02 -7.65 -16.70
C MET A 160 -13.73 -7.02 -17.23
N LYS A 161 -13.66 -6.83 -18.54
CA LYS A 161 -12.54 -6.26 -19.27
C LYS A 161 -12.69 -4.74 -19.40
N LEU A 162 -11.82 -3.97 -18.72
CA LEU A 162 -11.74 -2.52 -18.90
C LEU A 162 -10.59 -2.17 -19.85
N GLY A 163 -10.88 -1.63 -21.01
CA GLY A 163 -9.84 -1.32 -22.00
C GLY A 163 -10.38 -1.09 -23.41
N THR A 164 -9.51 -1.20 -24.39
CA THR A 164 -9.81 -0.91 -25.78
C THR A 164 -9.97 -2.20 -26.58
N ASN A 165 -11.12 -2.36 -27.22
CA ASN A 165 -11.36 -3.40 -28.19
C ASN A 165 -10.72 -2.98 -29.53
N ALA A 166 -9.78 -3.80 -30.05
CA ALA A 166 -9.03 -3.48 -31.26
C ALA A 166 -9.91 -3.44 -32.51
N THR A 167 -10.94 -4.30 -32.58
CA THR A 167 -11.83 -4.44 -33.71
C THR A 167 -12.79 -3.25 -33.83
N THR A 168 -13.37 -2.80 -32.72
CA THR A 168 -14.38 -1.73 -32.71
C THR A 168 -13.81 -0.36 -32.35
N GLY A 169 -12.58 -0.28 -31.82
CA GLY A 169 -11.99 0.92 -31.25
C GLY A 169 -12.67 1.41 -29.97
N LYS A 170 -13.68 0.68 -29.47
CA LYS A 170 -14.43 1.06 -28.27
C LYS A 170 -13.56 0.90 -27.04
N ASN A 171 -13.47 1.96 -26.24
CA ASN A 171 -12.82 1.92 -24.92
C ASN A 171 -13.88 1.75 -23.83
N VAL A 172 -13.87 0.62 -23.15
CA VAL A 172 -14.79 0.29 -22.05
C VAL A 172 -14.27 0.91 -20.76
N ARG A 173 -15.09 1.77 -20.14
CA ARG A 173 -14.77 2.52 -18.91
C ARG A 173 -15.94 2.50 -17.95
N LEU A 174 -15.66 2.55 -16.63
CA LEU A 174 -16.68 2.87 -15.64
C LEU A 174 -17.08 4.34 -15.75
N THR A 175 -18.30 4.63 -15.35
CA THR A 175 -18.80 6.00 -15.16
C THR A 175 -19.51 6.10 -13.83
N SER A 176 -19.13 7.08 -13.01
CA SER A 176 -19.72 7.28 -11.69
C SER A 176 -21.23 7.53 -11.76
N TRP A 177 -21.91 7.32 -10.65
CA TRP A 177 -23.23 7.92 -10.46
C TRP A 177 -23.09 9.43 -10.30
N LYS A 178 -24.16 10.17 -10.60
CA LYS A 178 -24.22 11.62 -10.41
C LYS A 178 -24.21 11.99 -8.91
N SER A 179 -24.89 11.19 -8.10
CA SER A 179 -24.88 11.26 -6.64
C SER A 179 -25.19 9.88 -6.04
N PRO A 180 -25.02 9.63 -4.74
CA PRO A 180 -25.38 8.36 -4.11
C PRO A 180 -26.85 7.96 -4.28
N SER A 181 -27.74 8.89 -4.59
CA SER A 181 -29.18 8.68 -4.80
C SER A 181 -29.62 8.85 -6.27
N ASP A 182 -28.71 9.16 -7.20
CA ASP A 182 -29.01 9.37 -8.61
C ASP A 182 -28.04 8.57 -9.52
N PRO A 183 -28.49 7.45 -10.11
CA PRO A 183 -27.70 6.61 -10.99
C PRO A 183 -27.33 7.26 -12.34
N ALA A 184 -27.91 8.45 -12.68
CA ALA A 184 -27.55 9.15 -13.90
C ALA A 184 -26.02 9.28 -14.04
N VAL A 185 -25.53 9.34 -15.27
CA VAL A 185 -24.09 9.41 -15.55
C VAL A 185 -23.49 10.65 -14.88
N GLY A 186 -22.54 10.43 -13.98
CA GLY A 186 -21.78 11.46 -13.27
C GLY A 186 -20.62 12.00 -14.10
N THR A 187 -19.80 12.84 -13.45
CA THR A 187 -18.69 13.53 -14.12
C THR A 187 -17.40 12.69 -14.16
N PHE A 188 -17.30 11.66 -13.30
CA PHE A 188 -16.11 10.85 -13.23
C PHE A 188 -16.20 9.61 -14.10
N SER A 189 -15.06 9.25 -14.72
CA SER A 189 -14.90 7.99 -15.44
C SER A 189 -13.59 7.32 -15.08
N PHE A 190 -13.53 5.98 -15.08
CA PHE A 190 -12.36 5.19 -14.76
C PHE A 190 -12.06 4.16 -15.85
N GLY A 191 -10.79 4.04 -16.21
CA GLY A 191 -10.36 3.09 -17.25
C GLY A 191 -8.88 3.25 -17.58
N THR A 192 -8.48 2.74 -18.75
CA THR A 192 -7.11 2.77 -19.25
C THR A 192 -6.84 4.00 -20.10
N TYR A 193 -5.62 4.55 -20.03
CA TYR A 193 -5.17 5.64 -20.91
C TYR A 193 -4.37 5.11 -22.10
N SER A 194 -3.38 4.26 -21.84
CA SER A 194 -2.48 3.69 -22.87
C SER A 194 -2.05 2.29 -22.43
N PHE A 195 -1.76 1.42 -23.41
CA PHE A 195 -1.21 0.10 -23.17
C PHE A 195 0.30 -0.02 -23.46
N ASN A 196 0.92 1.02 -24.03
CA ASN A 196 2.38 1.05 -24.18
C ASN A 196 3.08 1.08 -22.82
N LEU A 197 2.55 1.88 -21.89
CA LEU A 197 2.82 1.81 -20.45
C LEU A 197 1.46 1.68 -19.78
N PRO A 198 1.04 0.45 -19.42
CA PRO A 198 -0.31 0.23 -18.91
C PRO A 198 -0.54 1.00 -17.60
N GLU A 199 -1.47 1.95 -17.62
CA GLU A 199 -1.89 2.76 -16.48
C GLU A 199 -3.40 2.88 -16.42
N MET A 200 -3.95 2.98 -15.20
CA MET A 200 -5.35 3.25 -14.93
C MET A 200 -5.53 4.71 -14.51
N TYR A 201 -6.58 5.34 -15.01
CA TYR A 201 -6.90 6.73 -14.71
C TYR A 201 -8.33 6.89 -14.23
N ILE A 202 -8.55 7.86 -13.35
CA ILE A 202 -9.85 8.49 -13.13
C ILE A 202 -9.80 9.85 -13.82
N TRP A 203 -10.82 10.16 -14.60
CA TRP A 203 -11.02 11.48 -15.20
C TRP A 203 -12.20 12.18 -14.54
N ASN A 204 -12.11 13.50 -14.38
CA ASN A 204 -13.24 14.39 -14.13
C ASN A 204 -13.58 15.10 -15.43
N GLY A 205 -14.66 14.71 -16.10
CA GLY A 205 -14.90 15.08 -17.48
C GLY A 205 -13.78 14.58 -18.40
N SER A 206 -13.04 15.49 -19.03
CA SER A 206 -11.88 15.19 -19.89
C SER A 206 -10.53 15.31 -19.18
N SER A 207 -10.49 15.86 -17.97
CA SER A 207 -9.25 16.14 -17.24
C SER A 207 -8.85 14.98 -16.34
N PRO A 208 -7.57 14.55 -16.34
CA PRO A 208 -7.08 13.57 -15.38
C PRO A 208 -7.32 14.03 -13.94
N TYR A 209 -7.83 13.14 -13.10
CA TYR A 209 -8.13 13.42 -11.69
C TYR A 209 -7.28 12.56 -10.75
N PHE A 210 -7.01 11.31 -11.15
CA PHE A 210 -6.14 10.36 -10.46
C PHE A 210 -5.47 9.43 -11.47
N ARG A 211 -4.30 8.87 -11.14
CA ARG A 211 -3.69 7.77 -11.89
C ARG A 211 -2.97 6.78 -10.97
N SER A 212 -2.95 5.53 -11.40
CA SER A 212 -2.29 4.44 -10.67
C SER A 212 -0.76 4.49 -10.73
N GLY A 213 -0.19 5.19 -11.72
CA GLY A 213 1.16 4.98 -12.21
C GLY A 213 1.29 3.72 -13.08
N PRO A 214 2.41 3.55 -13.81
CA PRO A 214 2.58 2.46 -14.75
C PRO A 214 2.70 1.09 -14.05
N TRP A 215 2.25 0.05 -14.74
CA TRP A 215 2.37 -1.34 -14.34
C TRP A 215 3.78 -1.88 -14.66
N ASN A 216 4.50 -2.41 -13.68
CA ASN A 216 5.85 -2.93 -13.85
C ASN A 216 5.92 -4.47 -13.98
N GLY A 217 4.80 -5.13 -14.20
CA GLY A 217 4.68 -6.59 -14.24
C GLY A 217 4.24 -7.21 -12.90
N MET A 218 4.29 -6.45 -11.78
CA MET A 218 3.91 -6.93 -10.45
C MET A 218 2.97 -5.97 -9.71
N ILE A 219 3.23 -4.67 -9.82
CA ILE A 219 2.47 -3.62 -9.13
C ILE A 219 2.36 -2.37 -10.00
N PHE A 220 1.38 -1.53 -9.71
CA PHE A 220 1.35 -0.16 -10.19
C PHE A 220 2.34 0.69 -9.38
N ILE A 221 3.28 1.37 -10.09
CA ILE A 221 4.29 2.22 -9.45
C ILE A 221 3.59 3.46 -8.88
N GLY A 222 3.68 3.64 -7.57
CA GLY A 222 2.98 4.74 -6.90
C GLY A 222 1.78 4.27 -6.07
N SER A 223 1.33 3.04 -6.22
CA SER A 223 0.33 2.47 -5.31
C SER A 223 1.00 1.97 -4.02
N PRO A 224 0.46 2.29 -2.83
CA PRO A 224 1.03 1.84 -1.55
C PRO A 224 0.95 0.31 -1.44
N THR A 225 2.10 -0.38 -1.50
CA THR A 225 2.19 -1.85 -1.46
C THR A 225 1.69 -2.49 -0.17
N LYS A 226 1.61 -1.73 0.94
CA LYS A 226 1.21 -2.29 2.24
C LYS A 226 -0.28 -2.70 2.32
N LYS A 227 -1.14 -2.18 1.45
CA LYS A 227 -2.55 -2.56 1.37
C LYS A 227 -2.87 -3.51 0.22
N ALA A 228 -1.96 -3.71 -0.71
CA ALA A 228 -2.09 -4.64 -1.83
C ALA A 228 -2.05 -6.14 -1.43
N ARG A 229 -2.00 -6.48 -0.15
CA ARG A 229 -2.05 -7.88 0.32
C ARG A 229 -3.36 -8.61 -0.01
N TYR A 230 -4.38 -7.86 -0.35
CA TYR A 230 -5.67 -8.38 -0.80
C TYR A 230 -6.02 -7.92 -2.21
N ALA A 231 -5.11 -7.15 -2.86
CA ALA A 231 -5.29 -6.75 -4.23
C ALA A 231 -5.39 -8.02 -5.09
N HIS A 232 -6.57 -8.25 -5.56
CA HIS A 232 -6.86 -9.20 -6.60
C HIS A 232 -5.90 -8.93 -7.76
N LYS A 233 -5.50 -9.97 -8.43
CA LYS A 233 -4.55 -9.93 -9.52
C LYS A 233 -5.11 -9.05 -10.65
N VAL A 234 -4.85 -7.74 -10.59
CA VAL A 234 -5.14 -6.85 -11.71
C VAL A 234 -4.02 -7.00 -12.71
N LEU A 235 -4.31 -7.49 -13.89
CA LEU A 235 -3.33 -7.74 -14.94
C LEU A 235 -3.72 -7.00 -16.22
N PRO A 236 -2.77 -6.34 -16.89
CA PRO A 236 -2.94 -5.98 -18.27
C PRO A 236 -2.87 -7.24 -19.13
N GLU A 237 -3.86 -7.43 -19.98
CA GLU A 237 -3.97 -8.55 -20.89
C GLU A 237 -4.15 -8.05 -22.33
N GLN A 238 -3.73 -8.85 -23.29
CA GLN A 238 -3.94 -8.59 -24.71
C GLN A 238 -4.50 -9.84 -25.37
N ASP A 239 -5.65 -9.70 -26.02
CA ASP A 239 -6.26 -10.77 -26.81
C ASP A 239 -5.54 -10.93 -28.16
N LYS A 240 -5.79 -12.06 -28.83
CA LYS A 240 -5.19 -12.38 -30.14
C LYS A 240 -5.59 -11.41 -31.24
N ASP A 241 -6.71 -10.71 -31.10
CA ASP A 241 -7.19 -9.67 -32.03
C ASP A 241 -6.55 -8.31 -31.80
N GLY A 242 -5.63 -8.18 -30.83
CA GLY A 242 -4.96 -6.95 -30.44
C GLY A 242 -5.73 -6.09 -29.42
N SER A 243 -6.91 -6.53 -28.98
CA SER A 243 -7.65 -5.87 -27.88
C SER A 243 -6.83 -5.92 -26.61
N SER A 244 -6.73 -4.79 -25.91
CA SER A 244 -5.91 -4.64 -24.71
C SER A 244 -6.78 -4.11 -23.57
N TYR A 245 -6.70 -4.76 -22.40
CA TYR A 245 -7.55 -4.47 -21.26
C TYR A 245 -6.89 -4.84 -19.95
N PHE A 246 -7.44 -4.31 -18.86
CA PHE A 246 -7.21 -4.80 -17.52
C PHE A 246 -8.39 -5.69 -17.10
N ALA A 247 -8.06 -6.82 -16.51
CA ALA A 247 -8.98 -7.68 -15.80
C ALA A 247 -8.47 -7.91 -14.38
N PHE A 248 -9.35 -8.29 -13.46
CA PHE A 248 -8.94 -8.75 -12.15
C PHE A 248 -9.65 -10.05 -11.78
N ASP A 249 -8.99 -10.82 -10.91
CA ASP A 249 -9.48 -12.10 -10.44
C ASP A 249 -9.50 -12.10 -8.91
N PHE A 250 -10.59 -12.57 -8.33
CA PHE A 250 -10.68 -12.87 -6.89
C PHE A 250 -10.07 -14.25 -6.64
N SER A 251 -8.80 -14.28 -6.21
CA SER A 251 -8.02 -15.50 -5.99
C SER A 251 -8.62 -16.48 -4.95
N ASN A 252 -9.64 -16.06 -4.20
CA ASN A 252 -10.43 -16.90 -3.31
C ASN A 252 -11.87 -16.94 -3.81
N GLY A 253 -12.22 -17.90 -4.64
CA GLY A 253 -13.52 -18.06 -5.32
C GLY A 253 -14.80 -18.02 -4.47
N SER A 254 -14.71 -17.68 -3.17
CA SER A 254 -15.82 -17.49 -2.23
C SER A 254 -16.05 -16.04 -1.82
N ALA A 255 -15.13 -15.12 -2.08
CA ALA A 255 -15.30 -13.72 -1.69
C ALA A 255 -16.16 -12.98 -2.72
N GLN A 256 -17.27 -12.40 -2.27
CA GLN A 256 -18.04 -11.45 -3.06
C GLN A 256 -17.36 -10.09 -2.93
N GLY A 257 -17.02 -9.46 -4.04
CA GLY A 257 -16.39 -8.15 -4.04
C GLY A 257 -16.39 -7.53 -5.44
N HIS A 258 -16.19 -6.23 -5.49
CA HIS A 258 -16.08 -5.46 -6.73
C HIS A 258 -15.38 -4.13 -6.44
N VAL A 259 -14.97 -3.46 -7.51
CA VAL A 259 -14.38 -2.11 -7.44
C VAL A 259 -15.43 -1.11 -7.88
N VAL A 260 -15.63 -0.03 -7.12
CA VAL A 260 -16.66 0.99 -7.36
C VAL A 260 -16.01 2.35 -7.58
N LEU A 261 -16.41 3.03 -8.63
CA LEU A 261 -16.14 4.45 -8.83
C LEU A 261 -17.29 5.25 -8.23
N ASN A 262 -17.09 5.85 -7.06
CA ASN A 262 -18.14 6.58 -6.38
C ASN A 262 -18.45 7.95 -7.02
N ALA A 263 -19.49 8.62 -6.54
CA ALA A 263 -19.94 9.91 -7.09
C ALA A 263 -18.94 11.06 -6.85
N GLU A 264 -18.06 10.91 -5.86
CA GLU A 264 -17.00 11.86 -5.49
C GLU A 264 -15.72 11.65 -6.29
N GLY A 265 -15.68 10.65 -7.19
CA GLY A 265 -14.53 10.34 -8.03
C GLY A 265 -13.46 9.50 -7.32
N ASN A 266 -13.77 8.84 -6.22
CA ASN A 266 -12.87 7.90 -5.58
C ASN A 266 -13.14 6.47 -6.06
N LEU A 267 -12.09 5.67 -6.16
CA LEU A 267 -12.17 4.25 -6.48
C LEU A 267 -12.03 3.45 -5.20
N LEU A 268 -13.06 2.66 -4.91
CA LEU A 268 -13.18 1.85 -3.70
C LEU A 268 -13.20 0.37 -4.11
N GLU A 269 -12.35 -0.45 -3.49
CA GLU A 269 -12.51 -1.90 -3.53
C GLU A 269 -13.32 -2.32 -2.32
N THR A 270 -14.46 -2.96 -2.56
CA THR A 270 -15.37 -3.41 -1.52
C THR A 270 -15.45 -4.93 -1.52
N SER A 271 -15.50 -5.53 -0.35
CA SER A 271 -15.73 -6.97 -0.19
C SER A 271 -16.80 -7.24 0.86
N PHE A 272 -17.59 -8.30 0.64
CA PHE A 272 -18.62 -8.75 1.57
C PHE A 272 -18.01 -9.71 2.59
N ASN A 273 -18.12 -9.40 3.87
CA ASN A 273 -17.56 -10.20 4.96
C ASN A 273 -18.53 -11.26 5.50
N GLY A 274 -19.72 -11.38 4.89
CA GLY A 274 -20.82 -12.28 5.31
C GLY A 274 -21.97 -11.54 6.01
N THR A 275 -21.76 -10.30 6.47
CA THR A 275 -22.77 -9.43 7.08
C THR A 275 -22.81 -8.05 6.43
N ASP A 276 -21.66 -7.44 6.18
CA ASP A 276 -21.55 -6.06 5.71
C ASP A 276 -20.54 -5.94 4.56
N TRP A 277 -20.69 -4.88 3.76
CA TRP A 277 -19.71 -4.45 2.79
C TRP A 277 -18.61 -3.65 3.48
N VAL A 278 -17.35 -4.02 3.26
CA VAL A 278 -16.18 -3.38 3.86
C VAL A 278 -15.26 -2.88 2.75
N ASP A 279 -14.85 -1.63 2.83
CA ASP A 279 -13.88 -1.07 1.91
C ASP A 279 -12.48 -1.59 2.27
N THR A 280 -11.89 -2.36 1.37
CA THR A 280 -10.56 -2.96 1.53
C THR A 280 -9.44 -2.09 0.95
N PHE A 281 -9.76 -1.27 -0.05
CA PHE A 281 -8.86 -0.33 -0.69
C PHE A 281 -9.58 0.97 -1.04
N ILE A 282 -8.86 2.08 -0.94
CA ILE A 282 -9.30 3.44 -1.32
C ILE A 282 -8.17 4.06 -2.14
N ALA A 283 -8.44 4.53 -3.35
CA ALA A 283 -7.43 5.07 -4.25
C ALA A 283 -6.94 6.46 -3.81
N LEU A 284 -7.86 7.37 -3.51
CA LEU A 284 -7.53 8.73 -3.06
C LEU A 284 -7.60 8.81 -1.54
N MET A 285 -6.45 8.75 -0.88
CA MET A 285 -6.31 8.81 0.58
C MET A 285 -5.81 10.16 1.08
N SER A 286 -5.24 10.98 0.19
CA SER A 286 -4.65 12.27 0.51
C SER A 286 -4.80 13.24 -0.65
N GLU A 287 -4.62 14.54 -0.41
CA GLU A 287 -4.61 15.54 -1.47
C GLU A 287 -3.51 15.30 -2.52
N CYS A 288 -2.41 14.64 -2.13
CA CYS A 288 -1.35 14.28 -3.07
C CYS A 288 -1.74 13.16 -4.06
N ASP A 289 -2.88 12.49 -3.85
CA ASP A 289 -3.40 11.50 -4.78
C ASP A 289 -4.17 12.13 -5.94
N VAL A 290 -4.55 13.41 -5.81
CA VAL A 290 -5.16 14.18 -6.90
C VAL A 290 -4.09 14.53 -7.92
N TYR A 291 -4.36 14.20 -9.20
CA TYR A 291 -3.44 14.39 -10.31
C TYR A 291 -2.95 15.83 -10.43
N GLY A 292 -1.63 15.99 -10.52
CA GLY A 292 -1.01 17.29 -10.75
C GLY A 292 -1.20 18.32 -9.63
N LYS A 293 -1.52 17.91 -8.40
CA LYS A 293 -1.80 18.80 -7.25
C LYS A 293 -0.76 19.91 -7.05
N CYS A 294 0.52 19.62 -7.31
CA CYS A 294 1.61 20.60 -7.15
C CYS A 294 2.09 21.20 -8.48
N GLY A 295 1.37 20.97 -9.58
CA GLY A 295 1.73 21.47 -10.92
C GLY A 295 3.01 20.87 -11.49
N GLU A 296 3.52 21.50 -12.55
CA GLU A 296 4.74 21.10 -13.24
C GLU A 296 5.96 21.25 -12.34
N PHE A 297 6.87 20.25 -12.33
CA PHE A 297 8.10 20.22 -11.51
C PHE A 297 7.85 20.40 -10.01
N GLY A 298 6.60 20.35 -9.58
CA GLY A 298 6.19 20.35 -8.18
C GLY A 298 6.15 18.92 -7.64
N ASN A 299 6.59 18.73 -6.39
CA ASN A 299 6.60 17.48 -5.66
C ASN A 299 5.62 17.52 -4.50
N CYS A 300 4.69 16.57 -4.44
CA CYS A 300 3.75 16.44 -3.35
C CYS A 300 4.22 15.42 -2.30
N ASN A 301 4.24 15.85 -1.03
CA ASN A 301 4.51 14.98 0.10
C ASN A 301 3.45 15.20 1.19
N PRO A 302 2.54 14.24 1.42
CA PRO A 302 1.44 14.40 2.38
C PRO A 302 1.89 14.55 3.83
N LYS A 303 3.17 14.28 4.14
CA LYS A 303 3.74 14.44 5.48
C LYS A 303 4.30 15.83 5.75
N ASN A 304 4.44 16.65 4.71
CA ASN A 304 4.98 17.99 4.83
C ASN A 304 3.88 19.04 5.05
N LYS A 305 4.26 20.20 5.56
CA LYS A 305 3.46 21.43 5.60
C LYS A 305 4.34 22.60 5.18
N PRO A 306 4.09 23.20 4.02
CA PRO A 306 3.08 22.85 3.00
C PRO A 306 3.37 21.50 2.33
N ILE A 307 2.32 20.85 1.77
CA ILE A 307 2.44 19.54 1.12
C ILE A 307 3.19 19.59 -0.21
N CYS A 308 3.17 20.74 -0.89
CA CYS A 308 3.87 20.97 -2.15
C CYS A 308 5.22 21.65 -1.94
N SER A 309 6.20 21.24 -2.73
CA SER A 309 7.52 21.85 -2.83
C SER A 309 8.03 21.75 -4.26
N CYS A 310 8.83 22.70 -4.72
CA CYS A 310 9.51 22.58 -5.99
C CYS A 310 10.62 21.51 -5.91
N LEU A 311 10.89 20.84 -7.04
CA LEU A 311 12.06 20.01 -7.18
C LEU A 311 13.33 20.83 -7.00
N GLU A 312 14.43 20.17 -6.63
CA GLU A 312 15.74 20.78 -6.53
C GLU A 312 16.12 21.42 -7.88
N GLY A 313 16.67 22.65 -7.87
CA GLY A 313 16.98 23.42 -9.08
C GLY A 313 15.77 24.14 -9.71
N PHE A 314 14.62 24.07 -9.07
CA PHE A 314 13.38 24.75 -9.52
C PHE A 314 12.87 25.71 -8.43
N GLU A 315 12.03 26.66 -8.83
CA GLU A 315 11.39 27.63 -7.96
C GLU A 315 9.93 27.84 -8.39
N PRO A 316 9.06 28.35 -7.50
CA PRO A 316 7.67 28.62 -7.86
C PRO A 316 7.56 29.53 -9.09
N LYS A 317 6.73 29.15 -10.06
CA LYS A 317 6.46 29.95 -11.25
C LYS A 317 5.70 31.23 -10.88
N ASN A 318 4.81 31.16 -9.89
CA ASN A 318 4.11 32.30 -9.30
C ASN A 318 4.20 32.23 -7.77
N ILE A 319 5.00 33.11 -7.16
CA ILE A 319 5.23 33.14 -5.72
C ILE A 319 3.96 33.55 -4.95
N GLU A 320 3.13 34.43 -5.52
CA GLU A 320 1.90 34.89 -4.86
C GLU A 320 0.85 33.80 -4.76
N GLU A 321 0.63 33.02 -5.82
CA GLU A 321 -0.25 31.84 -5.81
C GLU A 321 0.29 30.82 -4.81
N TRP A 322 1.59 30.54 -4.86
CA TRP A 322 2.25 29.59 -3.99
C TRP A 322 2.10 29.94 -2.51
N SER A 323 2.19 31.23 -2.17
CA SER A 323 2.00 31.72 -0.79
C SER A 323 0.57 31.55 -0.26
N ARG A 324 -0.41 31.45 -1.17
CA ARG A 324 -1.83 31.20 -0.85
C ARG A 324 -2.22 29.72 -0.91
N GLU A 325 -1.21 28.84 -0.98
CA GLU A 325 -1.39 27.38 -1.11
C GLU A 325 -2.10 26.96 -2.42
N ASP A 326 -2.03 27.79 -3.47
CA ASP A 326 -2.39 27.43 -4.83
C ASP A 326 -1.09 27.09 -5.60
N TRP A 327 -0.86 25.78 -5.78
CA TRP A 327 0.37 25.27 -6.42
C TRP A 327 0.15 24.87 -7.87
N THR A 328 -1.01 25.14 -8.45
CA THR A 328 -1.42 24.67 -9.79
C THR A 328 -0.52 25.22 -10.91
N SER A 329 0.03 26.41 -10.78
CA SER A 329 0.99 26.98 -11.71
C SER A 329 2.34 26.25 -11.76
N GLY A 330 2.65 25.46 -10.72
CA GLY A 330 3.86 24.65 -10.62
C GLY A 330 5.14 25.43 -10.42
N CYS A 331 6.24 24.83 -10.84
CA CYS A 331 7.58 25.36 -10.68
C CYS A 331 8.28 25.54 -12.02
N VAL A 332 9.25 26.43 -12.07
CA VAL A 332 10.08 26.74 -13.23
C VAL A 332 11.55 26.50 -12.91
N ARG A 333 12.33 26.07 -13.88
CA ARG A 333 13.77 25.84 -13.76
C ARG A 333 14.52 27.16 -13.49
N ARG A 334 15.36 27.20 -12.45
CA ARG A 334 16.17 28.39 -12.13
C ARG A 334 17.26 28.65 -13.15
N THR A 335 17.99 27.62 -13.54
CA THR A 335 19.12 27.71 -14.45
C THR A 335 18.83 26.90 -15.72
N PRO A 336 18.83 27.51 -16.92
CA PRO A 336 18.66 26.80 -18.18
C PRO A 336 19.69 25.69 -18.38
N LEU A 337 19.32 24.57 -18.99
CA LEU A 337 20.22 23.48 -19.34
C LEU A 337 21.29 23.96 -20.35
N GLN A 338 22.45 23.30 -20.39
CA GLN A 338 23.56 23.67 -21.25
C GLN A 338 23.15 23.80 -22.71
N CYS A 339 22.40 22.85 -23.23
CA CYS A 339 21.93 22.85 -24.62
C CYS A 339 20.85 23.88 -24.94
N MET A 340 20.20 24.47 -23.95
CA MET A 340 19.22 25.57 -24.10
C MET A 340 19.88 26.95 -24.04
N ARG A 341 21.17 27.02 -23.66
CA ARG A 341 21.91 28.29 -23.62
C ARG A 341 22.38 28.59 -25.03
N ILE A 342 22.01 29.74 -25.55
CA ILE A 342 22.56 30.27 -26.81
C ILE A 342 24.05 30.44 -26.60
N ASN A 343 24.87 29.79 -27.43
CA ASN A 343 26.33 29.83 -27.39
C ASN A 343 26.83 31.29 -27.58
N THR A 344 27.01 32.02 -26.50
CA THR A 344 27.75 33.25 -26.47
C THR A 344 29.22 32.91 -26.15
N GLY A 345 30.00 32.58 -27.20
CA GLY A 345 31.44 32.52 -27.19
C GLY A 345 32.09 31.37 -26.45
N GLY A 346 32.46 30.34 -27.16
CA GLY A 346 33.74 29.60 -27.07
C GLY A 346 34.20 28.91 -25.79
N GLN A 347 33.46 28.89 -24.69
CA GLN A 347 33.82 28.06 -23.55
C GLN A 347 32.95 26.77 -23.52
N GLU A 348 33.59 25.61 -23.63
CA GLU A 348 33.01 24.32 -23.32
C GLU A 348 32.47 24.35 -21.87
N GLY A 349 31.21 24.71 -21.71
CA GLY A 349 30.56 24.79 -20.40
C GLY A 349 30.49 23.39 -19.79
N LYS A 350 30.68 23.28 -18.49
CA LYS A 350 30.54 22.04 -17.73
C LYS A 350 29.17 21.40 -18.04
N LYS A 351 29.16 20.08 -18.30
CA LYS A 351 27.97 19.31 -18.72
C LYS A 351 26.89 19.26 -17.65
N ASP A 352 25.62 19.27 -18.07
CA ASP A 352 24.49 19.00 -17.19
C ASP A 352 24.64 17.65 -16.50
N GLY A 353 23.95 17.47 -15.38
CA GLY A 353 23.92 16.22 -14.65
C GLY A 353 22.52 15.91 -14.09
N PHE A 354 22.43 14.95 -13.20
CA PHE A 354 21.16 14.54 -12.62
C PHE A 354 21.15 14.67 -11.10
N SER A 355 20.05 15.21 -10.57
CA SER A 355 19.70 15.10 -9.16
C SER A 355 18.77 13.91 -8.95
N LYS A 356 19.09 13.05 -7.98
CA LYS A 356 18.32 11.86 -7.64
C LYS A 356 17.24 12.18 -6.61
N VAL A 357 15.98 11.97 -6.97
CA VAL A 357 14.82 12.09 -6.10
C VAL A 357 14.29 10.70 -5.78
N LYS A 358 14.35 10.31 -4.50
CA LYS A 358 14.05 8.93 -4.07
C LYS A 358 12.57 8.72 -3.77
N MET A 359 12.10 7.47 -4.01
CA MET A 359 10.78 6.99 -3.59
C MET A 359 9.63 7.81 -4.20
N MET A 360 9.70 8.07 -5.49
CA MET A 360 8.70 8.86 -6.22
C MET A 360 7.73 7.97 -6.98
N GLN A 361 6.46 8.40 -7.09
CA GLN A 361 5.65 8.03 -8.24
C GLN A 361 6.30 8.67 -9.47
N THR A 362 6.43 7.91 -10.56
CA THR A 362 6.95 8.44 -11.81
C THR A 362 6.05 9.54 -12.35
N PRO A 363 6.59 10.61 -12.96
CA PRO A 363 5.76 11.60 -13.65
C PRO A 363 4.85 10.96 -14.69
N SER A 364 3.76 11.63 -15.04
CA SER A 364 2.88 11.18 -16.13
C SER A 364 3.56 11.31 -17.50
N LEU A 365 3.00 10.65 -18.52
CA LEU A 365 3.39 10.78 -19.93
C LEU A 365 4.87 10.43 -20.19
N ALA A 366 5.39 9.38 -19.56
CA ALA A 366 6.72 8.87 -19.83
C ALA A 366 6.81 8.32 -21.26
N ASN A 367 7.91 8.60 -21.96
CA ASN A 367 8.33 7.88 -23.14
C ASN A 367 9.11 6.64 -22.69
N TRP A 368 8.71 5.47 -23.15
CA TRP A 368 9.38 4.22 -22.84
C TRP A 368 10.29 3.80 -24.00
N SER A 369 11.50 3.31 -23.65
CA SER A 369 12.46 2.77 -24.61
C SER A 369 12.89 1.38 -24.20
N SER A 370 12.67 0.40 -25.07
CA SER A 370 13.18 -0.96 -24.91
C SER A 370 14.64 -1.10 -25.35
N VAL A 371 15.24 -0.06 -25.90
CA VAL A 371 16.62 -0.08 -26.42
C VAL A 371 17.66 -0.09 -25.28
N TYR A 372 17.34 0.59 -24.18
CA TYR A 372 18.25 0.71 -23.04
C TYR A 372 17.98 -0.40 -22.01
N LEU A 373 18.90 -1.37 -21.95
CA LEU A 373 18.76 -2.56 -21.11
C LEU A 373 19.26 -2.35 -19.67
N VAL A 374 20.07 -1.31 -19.43
CA VAL A 374 20.64 -1.00 -18.12
C VAL A 374 20.50 0.49 -17.78
N GLU A 375 20.56 0.82 -16.48
CA GLU A 375 20.36 2.18 -15.96
C GLU A 375 21.37 3.19 -16.55
N ASP A 376 22.64 2.79 -16.72
CA ASP A 376 23.68 3.67 -17.26
C ASP A 376 23.41 4.07 -18.72
N GLU A 377 22.92 3.14 -19.55
CA GLU A 377 22.54 3.44 -20.94
C GLU A 377 21.36 4.43 -20.97
N CYS A 378 20.36 4.23 -20.09
CA CYS A 378 19.23 5.14 -19.92
C CYS A 378 19.71 6.56 -19.55
N ARG A 379 20.67 6.66 -18.63
CA ARG A 379 21.30 7.91 -18.22
C ARG A 379 22.02 8.60 -19.37
N TYR A 380 22.86 7.87 -20.11
CA TYR A 380 23.61 8.43 -21.25
C TYR A 380 22.67 8.88 -22.36
N GLY A 381 21.67 8.06 -22.74
CA GLY A 381 20.70 8.44 -23.75
C GLY A 381 19.93 9.72 -23.38
N CYS A 382 19.56 9.90 -22.10
CA CYS A 382 18.94 11.14 -21.64
C CYS A 382 19.89 12.34 -21.63
N LEU A 383 21.21 12.13 -21.40
CA LEU A 383 22.18 13.23 -21.47
C LEU A 383 22.44 13.72 -22.90
N GLU A 384 22.42 12.81 -23.87
CA GLU A 384 22.64 13.12 -25.30
C GLU A 384 21.42 13.83 -25.90
N ASP A 385 20.21 13.48 -25.47
CA ASP A 385 18.98 14.12 -25.90
C ASP A 385 18.73 15.42 -25.12
N CYS A 386 18.85 16.56 -25.82
CA CYS A 386 18.58 17.88 -25.26
C CYS A 386 17.15 18.06 -24.73
N SER A 387 16.19 17.34 -25.28
CA SER A 387 14.79 17.40 -24.87
C SER A 387 14.54 16.61 -23.59
N CYS A 388 15.44 15.69 -23.20
CA CYS A 388 15.26 14.88 -21.99
C CYS A 388 15.42 15.70 -20.71
N LEU A 389 14.36 15.78 -19.94
CA LEU A 389 14.29 16.51 -18.65
C LEU A 389 14.58 15.61 -17.45
N GLY A 390 14.44 14.29 -17.61
CA GLY A 390 14.72 13.33 -16.57
C GLY A 390 14.45 11.91 -17.02
N TYR A 391 14.97 10.95 -16.24
CA TYR A 391 14.78 9.52 -16.50
C TYR A 391 14.52 8.75 -15.20
N ALA A 392 13.95 7.57 -15.33
CA ALA A 392 13.90 6.53 -14.30
C ALA A 392 14.13 5.17 -14.95
N TYR A 393 14.89 4.31 -14.29
CA TYR A 393 15.04 2.91 -14.67
C TYR A 393 14.26 2.02 -13.70
N VAL A 394 13.33 1.24 -14.23
CA VAL A 394 12.40 0.44 -13.43
C VAL A 394 12.45 -1.00 -13.86
N THR A 395 12.75 -1.90 -12.92
CA THR A 395 12.70 -3.34 -13.17
C THR A 395 11.29 -3.75 -13.64
N GLY A 396 11.23 -4.45 -14.78
CA GLY A 396 9.98 -4.88 -15.42
C GLY A 396 9.45 -3.92 -16.48
N ILE A 397 9.87 -2.63 -16.47
CA ILE A 397 9.55 -1.67 -17.54
C ILE A 397 10.81 -1.35 -18.38
N GLY A 398 11.96 -1.11 -17.73
CA GLY A 398 13.17 -0.63 -18.35
C GLY A 398 13.36 0.88 -18.20
N CYS A 399 13.85 1.53 -19.25
CA CYS A 399 14.13 2.96 -19.28
C CYS A 399 12.87 3.79 -19.58
N MET A 400 12.52 4.68 -18.68
CA MET A 400 11.49 5.72 -18.88
C MET A 400 12.17 7.07 -18.94
N VAL A 401 11.82 7.88 -19.94
CA VAL A 401 12.34 9.24 -20.14
C VAL A 401 11.20 10.23 -20.32
N TRP A 402 11.43 11.46 -19.88
CA TRP A 402 10.48 12.56 -20.00
C TRP A 402 11.09 13.69 -20.81
N THR A 403 10.42 14.05 -21.90
CA THR A 403 10.79 15.15 -22.81
C THR A 403 9.83 16.33 -22.70
N ARG A 404 8.81 16.20 -21.85
CA ARG A 404 7.84 17.23 -21.49
C ARG A 404 7.88 17.47 -19.99
N ASP A 405 7.09 18.41 -19.53
CA ASP A 405 7.01 18.79 -18.13
C ASP A 405 6.78 17.60 -17.21
N LEU A 406 7.47 17.58 -16.08
CA LEU A 406 7.33 16.56 -15.07
C LEU A 406 6.12 16.88 -14.19
N ILE A 407 4.97 16.25 -14.49
CA ILE A 407 3.70 16.49 -13.77
C ILE A 407 3.33 15.27 -12.93
N ASP A 408 2.62 15.52 -11.83
CA ASP A 408 2.07 14.50 -10.93
C ASP A 408 3.15 13.71 -10.18
N LEU A 409 4.09 14.45 -9.64
CA LEU A 409 5.16 13.92 -8.79
C LEU A 409 4.68 13.86 -7.34
N ARG A 410 4.71 12.68 -6.75
CA ARG A 410 4.44 12.51 -5.32
C ARG A 410 5.39 11.53 -4.66
N LYS A 411 5.63 11.73 -3.38
CA LYS A 411 6.46 10.83 -2.59
C LYS A 411 5.65 9.62 -2.11
N VAL A 412 6.10 8.41 -2.46
CA VAL A 412 5.41 7.14 -2.13
C VAL A 412 6.34 6.23 -1.35
N PRO A 413 6.33 6.29 -0.02
CA PRO A 413 7.13 5.38 0.80
C PRO A 413 6.69 3.92 0.61
N GLY A 414 7.60 3.08 0.14
CA GLY A 414 7.40 1.63 -0.01
C GLY A 414 6.82 1.15 -1.35
N GLY A 415 6.68 2.04 -2.34
CA GLY A 415 6.18 1.67 -3.69
C GLY A 415 6.67 2.60 -4.79
N GLY A 416 7.47 3.60 -4.46
CA GLY A 416 8.04 4.55 -5.41
C GLY A 416 9.37 4.09 -5.97
N VAL A 417 9.79 4.75 -7.04
CA VAL A 417 11.08 4.53 -7.72
C VAL A 417 11.98 5.75 -7.59
N ASP A 418 13.24 5.58 -7.93
CA ASP A 418 14.19 6.68 -7.97
C ASP A 418 14.07 7.41 -9.32
N LEU A 419 13.77 8.71 -9.26
CA LEU A 419 13.67 9.60 -10.41
C LEU A 419 14.94 10.46 -10.51
N TYR A 420 15.53 10.54 -11.67
CA TYR A 420 16.70 11.36 -11.95
C TYR A 420 16.30 12.57 -12.78
N VAL A 421 16.33 13.73 -12.17
CA VAL A 421 15.94 15.01 -12.81
C VAL A 421 17.19 15.71 -13.32
N ARG A 422 17.20 16.09 -14.61
CA ARG A 422 18.32 16.77 -15.24
C ARG A 422 18.44 18.21 -14.74
N LEU A 423 19.61 18.57 -14.26
CA LEU A 423 19.94 19.90 -13.75
C LEU A 423 21.17 20.46 -14.43
N ALA A 424 21.24 21.79 -14.51
CA ALA A 424 22.45 22.48 -14.91
C ALA A 424 23.57 22.23 -13.88
N TYR A 425 24.82 22.15 -14.35
CA TYR A 425 25.98 21.91 -13.50
C TYR A 425 26.05 22.86 -12.30
N SER A 426 25.73 24.14 -12.50
CA SER A 426 25.77 25.17 -11.43
C SER A 426 24.83 24.88 -10.27
N ASP A 427 23.71 24.17 -10.50
CA ASP A 427 22.77 23.81 -9.46
C ASP A 427 23.19 22.52 -8.71
N LEU A 428 23.98 21.66 -9.36
CA LEU A 428 24.60 20.48 -8.75
C LEU A 428 25.83 20.83 -7.92
N ASP A 429 26.65 21.76 -8.42
CA ASP A 429 27.92 22.20 -7.78
C ASP A 429 27.67 22.87 -6.42
N LYS A 430 26.63 23.72 -6.31
CA LYS A 430 26.21 24.33 -5.03
C LYS A 430 25.97 23.32 -3.92
N LYS A 431 25.50 22.15 -4.25
CA LYS A 431 25.21 21.07 -3.28
C LYS A 431 26.49 20.44 -2.75
N GLU A 432 27.48 20.26 -3.60
CA GLU A 432 28.81 19.76 -3.19
C GLU A 432 29.56 20.79 -2.38
N GLU A 433 29.54 22.08 -2.77
CA GLU A 433 30.15 23.18 -2.00
C GLU A 433 29.58 23.27 -0.59
N VAL A 434 28.23 23.20 -0.43
CA VAL A 434 27.58 23.23 0.89
C VAL A 434 28.01 22.04 1.75
N LYS A 435 28.12 20.85 1.19
CA LYS A 435 28.61 19.68 1.92
C LYS A 435 30.05 19.85 2.39
N VAL A 436 30.93 20.34 1.51
CA VAL A 436 32.33 20.63 1.86
C VAL A 436 32.42 21.66 2.96
N ILE A 437 31.68 22.77 2.87
CA ILE A 437 31.65 23.81 3.91
C ILE A 437 31.20 23.21 5.25
N VAL A 438 30.13 22.41 5.28
CA VAL A 438 29.65 21.77 6.51
C VAL A 438 30.71 20.84 7.10
N ILE A 439 31.35 19.99 6.28
CA ILE A 439 32.41 19.07 6.74
C ILE A 439 33.59 19.89 7.31
N VAL A 440 34.03 20.94 6.62
CA VAL A 440 35.15 21.79 7.06
C VAL A 440 34.80 22.49 8.36
N THR A 441 33.60 23.05 8.50
CA THR A 441 33.17 23.73 9.74
C THR A 441 33.07 22.77 10.92
N VAL A 442 32.62 21.53 10.71
CA VAL A 442 32.58 20.47 11.75
C VAL A 442 34.01 20.11 12.17
N ILE A 443 34.91 19.90 11.22
CA ILE A 443 36.34 19.60 11.52
C ILE A 443 36.99 20.74 12.31
N ILE A 444 36.79 21.98 11.88
CA ILE A 444 37.32 23.18 12.60
C ILE A 444 36.75 23.23 14.02
N GLY A 445 35.45 22.94 14.20
CA GLY A 445 34.81 22.87 15.51
C GLY A 445 35.42 21.81 16.43
N ILE A 446 35.70 20.63 15.91
CA ILE A 446 36.35 19.55 16.66
C ILE A 446 37.78 19.91 17.07
N VAL A 447 38.57 20.46 16.13
CA VAL A 447 39.93 20.89 16.39
C VAL A 447 39.95 22.01 17.45
N PHE A 448 39.05 23.00 17.34
CA PHE A 448 38.91 24.07 18.32
C PHE A 448 38.59 23.53 19.71
N MET A 449 37.65 22.61 19.82
CA MET A 449 37.33 21.95 21.09
C MET A 449 38.52 21.18 21.67
N ALA A 450 39.28 20.46 20.84
CA ALA A 450 40.49 19.75 21.25
C ALA A 450 41.57 20.72 21.77
N VAL A 451 41.80 21.86 21.08
CA VAL A 451 42.75 22.88 21.49
C VAL A 451 42.30 23.53 22.81
N CYS A 452 41.00 23.85 22.95
CA CYS A 452 40.46 24.41 24.19
C CYS A 452 40.61 23.45 25.37
N THR A 453 40.38 22.15 25.16
CA THR A 453 40.55 21.12 26.21
C THR A 453 42.02 20.99 26.60
N LEU A 454 42.97 20.97 25.65
CA LEU A 454 44.41 20.96 25.93
C LEU A 454 44.86 22.23 26.67
N PHE A 455 44.33 23.38 26.27
CA PHE A 455 44.64 24.66 26.95
C PHE A 455 44.11 24.65 28.39
N LEU A 456 42.90 24.20 28.60
CA LEU A 456 42.32 24.08 29.96
C LEU A 456 43.04 23.04 30.81
N CYS A 457 43.48 21.92 30.24
CA CYS A 457 44.31 20.96 30.92
C CYS A 457 45.67 21.52 31.32
N ARG A 458 46.35 22.24 30.39
CA ARG A 458 47.61 22.91 30.71
C ARG A 458 47.47 24.04 31.75
N TRP A 459 46.38 24.82 31.66
CA TRP A 459 46.08 25.87 32.62
C TRP A 459 45.79 25.28 34.02
N ARG A 460 45.07 24.16 34.12
CA ARG A 460 44.86 23.43 35.37
C ARG A 460 46.15 22.79 35.90
N ALA A 461 47.01 22.28 35.03
CA ALA A 461 48.31 21.74 35.41
C ALA A 461 49.22 22.83 35.98
N LYS A 462 49.31 24.05 35.34
CA LYS A 462 50.08 25.20 35.87
C LYS A 462 49.54 25.72 37.22
N ARG A 463 48.25 25.60 37.50
CA ARG A 463 47.69 25.95 38.83
C ARG A 463 47.98 24.92 39.92
N LYS A 464 48.38 23.67 39.56
CA LYS A 464 48.74 22.61 40.52
C LYS A 464 50.21 22.63 40.93
N GLU A 465 51.09 23.35 40.25
CA GLU A 465 52.52 23.43 40.56
C GLU A 465 52.84 24.26 41.83
N GLY A 466 51.83 24.71 42.56
CA GLY A 466 51.98 25.50 43.82
C GLY A 466 51.64 24.73 45.11
N ARG A 467 51.49 23.42 45.12
CA ARG A 467 51.29 22.69 46.39
C ARG A 467 51.84 21.27 46.32
N HIS A 468 52.87 21.06 47.09
CA HIS A 468 53.63 19.84 47.32
C HIS A 468 52.80 18.67 47.85
N GLN A 469 53.27 17.50 47.46
CA GLN A 469 53.34 16.22 48.12
C GLN A 469 52.19 15.20 47.95
N GLY A 470 52.56 14.13 47.32
CA GLY A 470 52.50 12.81 47.86
C GLY A 470 51.40 11.88 47.36
N PHE A 471 51.83 10.89 46.63
CA PHE A 471 51.29 9.54 46.53
C PHE A 471 49.97 9.26 45.83
N GLN A 472 50.07 8.27 44.99
CA GLN A 472 49.11 7.35 44.41
C GLN A 472 48.37 7.72 43.13
N CYS A 473 48.96 7.20 42.08
CA CYS A 473 48.38 7.06 40.75
C CYS A 473 47.76 5.67 40.71
N GLU A 474 46.45 5.56 41.02
CA GLU A 474 45.65 4.37 40.62
C GLU A 474 44.12 4.53 40.78
N GLU A 475 43.60 5.68 41.23
CA GLU A 475 42.16 5.84 41.49
C GLU A 475 41.41 6.83 40.59
N ASN A 476 41.99 7.28 39.45
CA ASN A 476 41.42 8.36 38.65
C ASN A 476 40.64 7.88 37.39
N LEU A 477 40.19 6.65 37.31
CA LEU A 477 39.32 6.21 36.20
C LEU A 477 37.83 6.19 36.56
N VAL A 478 37.48 6.39 37.83
CA VAL A 478 36.06 6.42 38.28
C VAL A 478 35.48 7.83 38.36
N ASP A 479 36.32 8.87 38.36
CA ASP A 479 35.89 10.26 38.61
C ASP A 479 35.34 11.03 37.37
N ASN A 480 35.30 10.43 36.18
CA ASN A 480 34.76 11.08 35.00
C ASN A 480 33.36 10.59 34.55
N MET A 481 32.72 9.79 35.37
CA MET A 481 31.28 9.54 35.24
C MET A 481 30.56 10.57 36.11
N ASN A 482 29.68 11.37 35.50
CA ASN A 482 28.79 12.29 36.20
C ASN A 482 28.18 11.56 37.42
N GLN A 483 28.68 11.83 38.61
CA GLN A 483 28.27 11.20 39.90
C GLN A 483 26.76 11.38 40.16
N ASP A 484 26.12 12.37 39.57
CA ASP A 484 24.68 12.64 39.78
C ASP A 484 23.72 11.63 39.12
N LYS A 485 24.22 10.69 38.27
CA LYS A 485 23.33 9.76 37.55
C LYS A 485 23.47 8.28 37.97
N LEU A 486 24.50 7.94 38.74
CA LEU A 486 24.70 6.59 39.29
C LEU A 486 24.10 6.45 40.69
N GLN A 487 23.73 7.54 41.34
CA GLN A 487 23.18 7.54 42.71
C GLN A 487 21.74 7.01 42.79
N GLU A 488 21.04 6.81 41.66
CA GLU A 488 19.64 6.31 41.65
C GLU A 488 19.48 4.78 41.45
N LEU A 489 20.57 4.05 41.13
CA LEU A 489 20.50 2.60 40.93
C LEU A 489 21.21 1.87 42.09
N PRO A 490 20.59 0.83 42.68
CA PRO A 490 21.23 -0.02 43.69
C PRO A 490 22.53 -0.65 43.18
N ILE A 491 23.61 -0.50 43.93
CA ILE A 491 24.90 -1.16 43.67
C ILE A 491 24.97 -2.44 44.51
N PHE A 492 25.17 -3.56 43.84
CA PHE A 492 25.34 -4.87 44.46
C PHE A 492 26.82 -5.20 44.57
N SER A 493 27.22 -5.93 45.63
CA SER A 493 28.58 -6.46 45.74
C SER A 493 28.75 -7.73 44.89
N LEU A 494 29.97 -7.98 44.42
CA LEU A 494 30.30 -9.20 43.66
C LEU A 494 30.02 -10.46 44.50
N GLU A 495 30.32 -10.40 45.82
CA GLU A 495 30.10 -11.49 46.77
C GLU A 495 28.61 -11.83 46.91
N GLU A 496 27.74 -10.81 46.97
CA GLU A 496 26.29 -10.97 47.03
C GLU A 496 25.75 -11.62 45.75
N LEU A 497 26.19 -11.18 44.58
CA LEU A 497 25.77 -11.75 43.30
C LEU A 497 26.34 -13.15 43.05
N ALA A 498 27.56 -13.41 43.50
CA ALA A 498 28.14 -14.75 43.45
C ALA A 498 27.36 -15.72 44.38
N SER A 499 27.01 -15.28 45.58
CA SER A 499 26.17 -16.07 46.48
C SER A 499 24.78 -16.33 45.91
N ALA A 500 24.12 -15.28 45.37
CA ALA A 500 22.80 -15.38 44.77
C ALA A 500 22.75 -16.32 43.56
N THR A 501 23.82 -16.43 42.76
CA THR A 501 23.92 -17.27 41.57
C THR A 501 24.60 -18.62 41.81
N ASN A 502 24.88 -18.98 43.05
CA ASN A 502 25.69 -20.16 43.44
C ASN A 502 27.05 -20.15 42.70
N ASN A 503 27.78 -19.06 42.86
CA ASN A 503 29.07 -18.78 42.24
C ASN A 503 29.05 -18.94 40.71
N PHE A 504 28.01 -18.38 40.08
CA PHE A 504 27.78 -18.46 38.62
C PHE A 504 27.78 -19.89 38.09
N HIS A 505 27.19 -20.82 38.84
CA HIS A 505 27.18 -22.23 38.49
C HIS A 505 26.47 -22.48 37.14
N PRO A 506 27.01 -23.38 36.30
CA PRO A 506 26.43 -23.66 34.96
C PRO A 506 24.94 -24.07 34.96
N SER A 507 24.46 -24.73 36.06
CA SER A 507 23.04 -25.10 36.20
C SER A 507 22.09 -23.89 36.29
N ASN A 508 22.61 -22.74 36.71
CA ASN A 508 21.85 -21.49 36.81
C ASN A 508 21.97 -20.62 35.58
N LYS A 509 22.67 -21.09 34.55
CA LYS A 509 22.84 -20.35 33.28
C LYS A 509 21.53 -20.33 32.50
N LEU A 510 20.98 -19.14 32.26
CA LEU A 510 19.76 -18.91 31.48
C LEU A 510 20.03 -18.83 29.97
N GLY A 511 21.19 -18.29 29.61
CA GLY A 511 21.58 -18.13 28.22
C GLY A 511 22.96 -17.48 28.05
N GLN A 512 23.42 -17.35 26.80
CA GLN A 512 24.68 -16.67 26.49
C GLN A 512 24.47 -15.91 25.15
N GLY A 513 24.63 -14.59 25.20
CA GLY A 513 24.66 -13.74 24.03
C GLY A 513 26.09 -13.30 23.67
N GLY A 514 26.26 -12.45 22.65
CA GLY A 514 27.53 -11.86 22.21
C GLY A 514 28.24 -11.05 23.31
N PHE A 515 27.52 -10.62 24.34
CA PHE A 515 28.00 -9.73 25.42
C PHE A 515 28.26 -10.46 26.74
N GLY A 516 28.05 -11.74 26.79
CA GLY A 516 28.34 -12.56 27.97
C GLY A 516 27.18 -13.46 28.42
N PRO A 517 27.43 -14.33 29.41
CA PRO A 517 26.43 -15.23 29.98
C PRO A 517 25.50 -14.55 30.96
N VAL A 518 24.25 -15.05 31.03
CA VAL A 518 23.21 -14.60 31.96
C VAL A 518 22.89 -15.77 32.91
N TYR A 519 22.84 -15.49 34.24
CA TYR A 519 22.58 -16.48 35.27
C TYR A 519 21.33 -16.13 36.07
N LYS A 520 20.52 -17.12 36.42
CA LYS A 520 19.47 -16.99 37.42
C LYS A 520 20.09 -16.88 38.82
N GLY A 521 19.62 -15.95 39.62
CA GLY A 521 20.02 -15.77 40.99
C GLY A 521 18.82 -15.59 41.93
N LYS A 522 19.04 -15.79 43.21
CA LYS A 522 18.07 -15.51 44.27
C LYS A 522 18.76 -14.76 45.40
N LEU A 523 18.34 -13.53 45.65
CA LEU A 523 18.85 -12.70 46.72
C LEU A 523 18.42 -13.21 48.10
N LEU A 524 19.13 -12.81 49.16
CA LEU A 524 18.89 -13.25 50.55
C LEU A 524 17.45 -13.01 51.04
N HIS A 525 16.80 -11.95 50.54
CA HIS A 525 15.40 -11.65 50.86
C HIS A 525 14.39 -12.37 49.97
N GLY A 526 14.83 -13.33 49.13
CA GLY A 526 13.97 -14.21 48.34
C GLY A 526 13.66 -13.76 46.93
N GLN A 527 14.06 -12.56 46.53
CA GLN A 527 13.82 -12.02 45.19
C GLN A 527 14.63 -12.76 44.12
N GLU A 528 13.94 -13.23 43.08
CA GLU A 528 14.60 -13.83 41.91
C GLU A 528 15.11 -12.76 40.96
N ILE A 529 16.33 -12.93 40.48
CA ILE A 529 17.03 -11.99 39.58
C ILE A 529 17.68 -12.73 38.43
N ALA A 530 17.99 -11.99 37.36
CA ALA A 530 18.83 -12.43 36.26
C ALA A 530 20.10 -11.57 36.21
N VAL A 531 21.27 -12.21 36.36
CA VAL A 531 22.57 -11.53 36.41
C VAL A 531 23.31 -11.75 35.09
N LYS A 532 23.53 -10.67 34.32
CA LYS A 532 24.32 -10.67 33.08
C LYS A 532 25.77 -10.31 33.43
N ARG A 533 26.71 -11.24 33.23
CA ARG A 533 28.14 -11.04 33.45
C ARG A 533 28.80 -10.66 32.14
N LEU A 534 29.33 -9.45 32.04
CA LEU A 534 29.94 -8.94 30.81
C LEU A 534 31.34 -9.51 30.58
N ALA A 535 31.75 -9.65 29.31
CA ALA A 535 33.08 -10.24 29.00
C ALA A 535 34.22 -9.32 29.44
N ARG A 536 35.24 -9.91 30.08
CA ARG A 536 36.36 -9.20 30.71
C ARG A 536 37.30 -8.47 29.75
N ASN A 537 37.41 -8.92 28.50
CA ASN A 537 38.51 -8.55 27.58
C ASN A 537 38.18 -7.52 26.47
N SER A 538 37.15 -6.72 26.62
CA SER A 538 36.86 -5.70 25.58
C SER A 538 36.60 -4.32 26.19
N GLY A 539 37.32 -3.30 25.70
CA GLY A 539 36.95 -1.91 25.94
C GLY A 539 35.47 -1.63 25.60
N GLN A 540 34.89 -2.50 24.79
CA GLN A 540 33.48 -2.60 24.42
C GLN A 540 32.57 -2.96 25.61
N GLY A 541 33.03 -3.77 26.58
CA GLY A 541 32.24 -4.14 27.76
C GLY A 541 31.97 -2.99 28.75
N LEU A 542 32.88 -2.01 28.85
CA LEU A 542 32.66 -0.81 29.66
C LEU A 542 31.68 0.18 28.97
N GLU A 543 31.82 0.38 27.69
CA GLU A 543 30.90 1.19 26.89
C GLU A 543 29.48 0.60 26.91
N GLU A 544 29.37 -0.69 26.82
CA GLU A 544 28.11 -1.42 26.88
C GLU A 544 27.45 -1.34 28.24
N PHE A 545 28.22 -1.54 29.33
CA PHE A 545 27.74 -1.33 30.68
C PHE A 545 27.20 0.08 30.87
N LYS A 546 27.95 1.10 30.44
CA LYS A 546 27.53 2.51 30.49
C LYS A 546 26.23 2.76 29.68
N ASN A 547 26.18 2.24 28.48
CA ASN A 547 25.02 2.42 27.59
C ASN A 547 23.77 1.72 28.16
N GLU A 548 23.88 0.49 28.64
CA GLU A 548 22.76 -0.23 29.25
C GLU A 548 22.27 0.49 30.51
N VAL A 549 23.16 0.93 31.40
CA VAL A 549 22.80 1.68 32.59
C VAL A 549 22.11 3.00 32.24
N ILE A 550 22.66 3.79 31.31
CA ILE A 550 22.12 5.11 30.94
C ILE A 550 20.78 5.00 30.21
N VAL A 551 20.63 4.02 29.34
CA VAL A 551 19.42 3.86 28.50
C VAL A 551 18.32 3.18 29.28
N ILE A 552 18.62 2.04 29.94
CA ILE A 552 17.59 1.21 30.60
C ILE A 552 17.11 1.84 31.89
N SER A 553 17.99 2.53 32.67
CA SER A 553 17.55 3.24 33.87
C SER A 553 16.50 4.33 33.60
N LYS A 554 16.50 4.90 32.40
CA LYS A 554 15.55 5.95 31.98
C LYS A 554 14.26 5.41 31.35
N LEU A 555 14.24 4.12 30.99
CA LEU A 555 13.11 3.50 30.29
C LEU A 555 12.37 2.57 31.26
N GLN A 556 11.39 3.12 32.00
CA GLN A 556 10.49 2.31 32.81
C GLN A 556 9.17 2.12 32.04
N HIS A 557 8.93 0.92 31.56
CA HIS A 557 7.69 0.56 30.88
C HIS A 557 7.32 -0.88 31.20
N ARG A 558 6.03 -1.17 31.37
CA ARG A 558 5.51 -2.52 31.74
C ARG A 558 5.92 -3.64 30.78
N ASN A 559 6.29 -3.32 29.54
CA ASN A 559 6.71 -4.28 28.51
C ASN A 559 8.23 -4.35 28.32
N LEU A 560 9.02 -3.70 29.20
CA LEU A 560 10.48 -3.75 29.19
C LEU A 560 10.98 -4.42 30.44
N VAL A 561 12.04 -5.25 30.31
CA VAL A 561 12.71 -5.90 31.45
C VAL A 561 13.35 -4.83 32.34
N ARG A 562 13.04 -4.86 33.62
CA ARG A 562 13.51 -3.85 34.59
C ARG A 562 14.95 -4.11 34.99
N LEU A 563 15.78 -3.09 34.96
CA LEU A 563 17.13 -3.11 35.54
C LEU A 563 17.01 -2.79 37.04
N PHE A 564 17.50 -3.71 37.90
CA PHE A 564 17.49 -3.52 39.35
C PHE A 564 18.76 -2.85 39.88
N GLY A 565 19.88 -2.98 39.17
CA GLY A 565 21.14 -2.40 39.55
C GLY A 565 22.32 -3.02 38.82
N GLY A 566 23.52 -2.81 39.37
CA GLY A 566 24.75 -3.36 38.78
C GLY A 566 25.86 -3.53 39.80
N CYS A 567 26.91 -4.22 39.39
CA CYS A 567 28.16 -4.39 40.18
C CYS A 567 29.35 -4.02 39.28
N VAL A 568 30.26 -3.22 39.80
CA VAL A 568 31.55 -2.92 39.19
C VAL A 568 32.62 -3.09 40.25
N GLU A 569 33.27 -4.24 40.22
CA GLU A 569 34.37 -4.53 41.15
C GLU A 569 35.58 -5.09 40.39
N GLY A 570 36.70 -4.37 40.42
CA GLY A 570 37.90 -4.71 39.64
C GLY A 570 37.60 -4.81 38.14
N GLU A 571 37.87 -5.98 37.56
CA GLU A 571 37.57 -6.23 36.13
C GLU A 571 36.15 -6.74 35.86
N GLU A 572 35.39 -7.09 36.92
CA GLU A 572 34.05 -7.65 36.80
C GLU A 572 33.01 -6.54 36.64
N LYS A 573 32.14 -6.73 35.65
CA LYS A 573 31.00 -5.84 35.35
C LYS A 573 29.76 -6.69 35.20
N LEU A 574 28.78 -6.49 36.06
CA LEU A 574 27.56 -7.27 36.12
C LEU A 574 26.34 -6.33 36.11
N LEU A 575 25.31 -6.72 35.38
CA LEU A 575 24.02 -6.06 35.37
C LEU A 575 22.95 -6.98 35.95
N VAL A 576 22.10 -6.43 36.82
CA VAL A 576 21.08 -7.17 37.55
C VAL A 576 19.71 -6.77 37.04
N TYR A 577 19.00 -7.73 36.45
CA TYR A 577 17.67 -7.57 35.87
C TYR A 577 16.60 -8.34 36.61
N GLU A 578 15.37 -7.99 36.39
CA GLU A 578 14.20 -8.78 36.76
C GLU A 578 14.26 -10.15 36.07
N TYR A 579 14.01 -11.23 36.85
CA TYR A 579 13.94 -12.58 36.31
C TYR A 579 12.58 -12.84 35.65
N MET A 580 12.60 -13.23 34.37
CA MET A 580 11.42 -13.58 33.61
C MET A 580 11.29 -15.11 33.48
N PRO A 581 10.29 -15.75 34.14
CA PRO A 581 10.19 -17.22 34.19
C PRO A 581 9.78 -17.85 32.85
N ASN A 582 9.13 -17.09 31.96
CA ASN A 582 8.54 -17.60 30.71
C ASN A 582 9.54 -17.77 29.55
N LYS A 583 10.84 -17.61 29.79
CA LYS A 583 11.91 -17.67 28.78
C LYS A 583 11.83 -16.55 27.74
N SER A 584 12.78 -16.51 26.81
CA SER A 584 12.84 -15.51 25.74
C SER A 584 11.98 -15.91 24.54
N LEU A 585 11.49 -14.92 23.80
CA LEU A 585 10.62 -15.10 22.62
C LEU A 585 11.28 -15.94 21.52
N ASP A 586 12.60 -15.84 21.36
CA ASP A 586 13.37 -16.66 20.41
C ASP A 586 13.24 -18.17 20.73
N THR A 587 13.28 -18.56 22.02
CA THR A 587 13.09 -19.96 22.42
C THR A 587 11.72 -20.50 22.04
N PHE A 588 10.68 -19.68 22.11
CA PHE A 588 9.33 -20.06 21.66
C PHE A 588 9.24 -20.11 20.14
N LEU A 589 9.76 -19.11 19.44
CA LEU A 589 9.71 -19.04 17.98
C LEU A 589 10.50 -20.17 17.33
N PHE A 590 11.73 -20.43 17.78
CA PHE A 590 12.56 -21.51 17.24
C PHE A 590 12.08 -22.89 17.67
N GLY A 591 11.60 -23.07 18.89
CA GLY A 591 11.00 -24.32 19.36
C GLY A 591 9.70 -24.67 18.59
N PHE A 592 8.88 -23.66 18.29
CA PHE A 592 7.68 -23.81 17.47
C PHE A 592 8.01 -24.12 16.00
N LEU A 593 9.04 -23.49 15.45
CA LEU A 593 9.57 -23.75 14.10
C LEU A 593 10.11 -25.18 13.95
N GLU A 594 10.76 -25.72 14.98
CA GLU A 594 11.30 -27.08 14.96
C GLU A 594 10.18 -28.14 15.05
N ALA A 595 9.14 -27.89 15.84
CA ALA A 595 7.95 -28.73 15.90
C ALA A 595 7.09 -28.70 14.61
N MET A 596 7.17 -27.62 13.82
CA MET A 596 6.45 -27.46 12.56
C MET A 596 7.15 -28.07 11.34
N LYS A 597 8.44 -28.37 11.38
CA LYS A 597 9.20 -29.01 10.29
C LYS A 597 8.62 -30.39 9.87
N THR A 598 7.73 -30.96 10.67
CA THR A 598 7.12 -32.26 10.43
C THR A 598 5.80 -32.21 9.64
N LYS A 599 5.27 -31.03 9.23
CA LYS A 599 4.03 -30.90 8.46
C LYS A 599 4.23 -30.19 7.11
N PRO A 600 3.94 -30.80 5.96
CA PRO A 600 4.31 -30.29 4.62
C PRO A 600 3.55 -29.02 4.18
N ILE A 601 2.43 -28.67 4.79
CA ILE A 601 1.60 -27.51 4.40
C ILE A 601 2.17 -26.16 4.90
N LEU A 602 3.05 -26.18 5.90
CA LEU A 602 3.63 -24.96 6.49
C LEU A 602 5.03 -24.57 5.98
N LYS A 603 5.61 -25.36 5.08
CA LYS A 603 6.94 -25.12 4.53
C LYS A 603 7.04 -23.79 3.76
N GLY A 604 5.99 -23.42 3.03
CA GLY A 604 5.93 -22.15 2.28
C GLY A 604 5.85 -20.90 3.17
N LEU A 605 5.16 -21.00 4.32
CA LEU A 605 5.10 -19.90 5.31
C LEU A 605 6.43 -19.71 6.04
N LEU A 606 7.16 -20.80 6.28
CA LEU A 606 8.47 -20.81 6.91
C LEU A 606 9.54 -20.18 6.03
N GLU A 607 9.55 -20.45 4.73
CA GLU A 607 10.47 -19.85 3.78
C GLU A 607 10.23 -18.34 3.66
N HIS A 608 8.99 -17.89 3.71
CA HIS A 608 8.65 -16.46 3.70
C HIS A 608 9.06 -15.74 4.99
N MET A 609 8.89 -16.37 6.16
CA MET A 609 9.31 -15.80 7.45
C MET A 609 10.83 -15.81 7.60
N ALA A 610 11.52 -16.87 7.15
CA ALA A 610 12.98 -16.94 7.17
C ALA A 610 13.61 -15.90 6.22
N THR A 611 13.03 -15.66 5.06
CA THR A 611 13.48 -14.63 4.11
C THR A 611 13.26 -13.22 4.68
N CYS A 612 12.18 -13.00 5.44
CA CYS A 612 11.93 -11.73 6.11
C CYS A 612 12.94 -11.46 7.24
N LEU A 613 13.28 -12.48 8.03
CA LEU A 613 14.25 -12.41 9.13
C LEU A 613 15.71 -12.29 8.62
N LEU A 614 16.06 -13.00 7.55
CA LEU A 614 17.39 -12.92 6.92
C LEU A 614 17.61 -11.55 6.25
N ASN A 615 16.57 -10.94 5.63
CA ASN A 615 16.64 -9.59 5.09
C ASN A 615 16.77 -8.50 6.18
N MET A 616 16.34 -8.76 7.41
CA MET A 616 16.57 -7.88 8.56
C MET A 616 18.01 -7.96 9.10
N GLN A 617 18.65 -9.12 9.00
CA GLN A 617 20.02 -9.34 9.51
C GLN A 617 21.12 -8.85 8.54
N TRP A 618 20.82 -8.67 7.25
CA TRP A 618 21.79 -8.26 6.21
C TRP A 618 21.86 -6.75 5.94
N ARG A 619 21.01 -5.94 6.56
CA ARG A 619 21.12 -4.47 6.51
C ARG A 619 21.67 -3.96 7.84
N GLY A 620 22.99 -3.83 7.90
CA GLY A 620 23.75 -3.32 9.05
C GLY A 620 23.56 -1.84 9.38
N ASP A 621 22.35 -1.29 9.22
CA ASP A 621 21.98 0.07 9.61
C ASP A 621 20.78 0.03 10.58
N PHE A 622 21.04 -0.39 11.80
CA PHE A 622 20.09 -0.23 12.91
C PHE A 622 20.18 1.19 13.46
N GLN A 623 19.40 2.11 12.93
CA GLN A 623 19.09 3.37 13.61
C GLN A 623 18.09 3.12 14.76
N LYS A 624 18.37 3.73 15.92
CA LYS A 624 17.69 3.59 17.24
C LYS A 624 16.15 3.71 17.28
N ASN A 625 15.49 4.06 16.17
CA ASN A 625 14.03 4.26 16.09
C ASN A 625 13.25 3.08 15.47
N GLN A 626 13.90 1.99 15.07
CA GLN A 626 13.21 0.86 14.43
C GLN A 626 12.88 -0.31 15.37
N MET A 627 13.28 -0.27 16.63
CA MET A 627 12.94 -1.30 17.62
C MET A 627 11.44 -1.30 17.98
N PHE A 628 10.72 -0.19 17.75
CA PHE A 628 9.27 -0.09 17.95
C PHE A 628 8.44 -0.73 16.83
N LEU A 629 8.99 -0.82 15.62
CA LEU A 629 8.27 -1.39 14.45
C LEU A 629 8.38 -2.93 14.34
N ALA A 630 9.34 -3.54 15.01
CA ALA A 630 9.49 -5.01 15.01
C ALA A 630 8.46 -5.71 15.90
N LEU A 631 7.87 -5.03 16.87
CA LEU A 631 6.83 -5.56 17.78
C LEU A 631 5.42 -5.48 17.20
N GLU A 632 5.13 -4.60 16.24
CA GLU A 632 3.83 -4.52 15.57
C GLU A 632 3.63 -5.54 14.43
N CYS A 633 4.69 -6.18 13.96
CA CYS A 633 4.59 -7.22 12.92
C CYS A 633 4.38 -8.65 13.46
N CYS A 634 4.34 -8.84 14.78
CA CYS A 634 4.17 -10.15 15.42
C CYS A 634 2.85 -10.30 16.20
N CYS A 635 1.86 -9.40 16.01
CA CYS A 635 0.50 -9.57 16.53
C CYS A 635 -0.48 -9.78 15.41
#